data_2921a9d47e4901c9cba74742e5ff576d
#
_entry.id   2921a9d47e4901c9cba74742e5ff576d
#
_cell.length_a   1.000
_cell.length_b   1.000
_cell.length_c   1.000
_cell.angle_alpha   90.00
_cell.angle_beta   90.00
_cell.angle_gamma   90.00
#
_symmetry.space_group_name_H-M   'P 1'
#
loop_
_entity.id
_entity.type
_entity.pdbx_description
1 polymer ?
#
loop_
_entity_poly.entity_id
_entity_poly.type
_entity_poly.pdbx_seq_one_letter_code
_entity_poly.pdbx_strand_id
1 'polypeptide(L)'
;MKMKSSYKIFMVAAALMAGLTACSVEETLNGVELEQDKVSQISDGAVSGELLVRFDSAVSDILDKAGVTKSGPSAPASRTGVLSVDEILELVEGYQIERVFPVDLRSEEKVRKEGLHLWYVVRFSEDHSVNEVAADLAKLGEVSRVEFNRTLKRASESKAIPLTRSVMAEMAASAKTPAFNDPHLGLQWHYVNNGDLGETKFVAGADVNVEKAWEMCTGDPSVIVAILDEGIDVSHPDLKDNLWVNENEIWRSNEDNDGNGYAGDYHGYNFAAGHGVISTGGRYDTGHGTHVAGVIAAANNNGLGISSIAGGNGSQEGVKLMSCQIFSGSLAGTVLDEVRAIKYAADNGAVVLQCSWGYISGAANPYDWTPQFSTDDQWKNSNVLEFNALDYFVHNAGSPDGVIDGGIIVFAGGNESAPAASYPAAYPDFVSVAATAPDYTPAVYTNYGTGTTISAPGGDQDYYYEYGEGHNAGAMGCVLSTLPYTVTGEDSPLAGYGYMEGTSMACPHVSAVVALGISYATKLRKHFKATELKDMLHETARPIEQFWDFSSLKQYYKFVTDLGEAHLSTMDLRNYKGKMGTGQVDAYAFLSAIAESGTDMTFPNVFVALDGQTVISPSIYFENGAAQTYTVSVENSAVASCEVNGNKLIFKGLAEGQTSASVKAASGESFDFIITVRKGANGNGWL
;
A
#
# COMPACT_ATOMS: atom_id res chain seq x y z
N MET A 1 -46.70 12.37 60.45
CA MET A 1 -47.47 13.46 59.83
C MET A 1 -47.03 13.43 58.35
N LYS A 2 -47.68 12.66 57.48
CA LYS A 2 -48.68 13.01 56.46
C LYS A 2 -48.25 14.26 55.70
N MET A 3 -47.90 14.19 54.41
CA MET A 3 -48.75 13.96 53.23
C MET A 3 -47.84 13.84 52.00
N LYS A 4 -47.90 12.80 51.17
CA LYS A 4 -48.72 12.58 49.95
C LYS A 4 -48.51 13.65 48.90
N SER A 5 -47.85 13.24 47.77
CA SER A 5 -48.48 12.88 46.49
C SER A 5 -48.80 14.04 45.56
N SER A 6 -48.22 14.03 44.34
CA SER A 6 -49.05 13.77 43.17
C SER A 6 -48.25 13.84 41.84
N TYR A 7 -48.29 12.79 41.10
CA TYR A 7 -48.13 12.69 39.64
C TYR A 7 -49.25 13.43 38.90
N LYS A 8 -48.95 13.99 37.76
CA LYS A 8 -49.80 14.09 36.54
C LYS A 8 -48.95 14.68 35.43
N ILE A 9 -48.49 13.91 34.44
CA ILE A 9 -49.14 13.58 33.16
C ILE A 9 -49.78 14.83 32.48
N PHE A 10 -49.11 15.25 31.40
CA PHE A 10 -49.79 15.82 30.26
C PHE A 10 -49.21 15.25 28.96
N MET A 11 -50.00 14.30 28.47
CA MET A 11 -50.06 13.91 27.08
C MET A 11 -51.16 14.71 26.41
N VAL A 12 -51.00 14.90 25.08
CA VAL A 12 -52.08 15.22 24.11
C VAL A 12 -52.31 16.70 23.83
N ALA A 13 -51.87 17.11 22.65
CA ALA A 13 -52.79 17.58 21.61
C ALA A 13 -52.08 17.54 20.27
N ALA A 14 -52.47 16.57 19.50
CA ALA A 14 -52.21 16.44 18.09
C ALA A 14 -53.21 17.23 17.28
N ALA A 15 -52.77 17.58 16.09
CA ALA A 15 -53.51 17.65 14.85
C ALA A 15 -54.48 18.82 14.58
N LEU A 16 -54.34 19.24 13.34
CA LEU A 16 -55.21 20.02 12.47
C LEU A 16 -54.89 21.52 12.36
N MET A 17 -54.04 21.81 11.39
CA MET A 17 -54.47 22.67 10.28
C MET A 17 -53.70 22.25 9.02
N ALA A 18 -54.43 21.53 8.18
CA ALA A 18 -54.07 21.28 6.81
C ALA A 18 -54.50 22.48 5.96
N GLY A 19 -53.66 22.78 5.00
CA GLY A 19 -54.15 23.38 3.77
C GLY A 19 -53.60 24.73 3.41
N LEU A 20 -52.98 24.72 2.25
CA LEU A 20 -52.71 25.83 1.34
C LEU A 20 -51.34 26.53 1.54
N THR A 21 -50.37 26.05 0.81
CA THR A 21 -49.62 26.64 -0.28
C THR A 21 -48.38 25.81 -0.54
N ALA A 22 -48.56 24.73 -1.26
CA ALA A 22 -47.46 24.05 -1.95
C ALA A 22 -47.42 24.65 -3.36
N CYS A 23 -46.41 25.44 -3.63
CA CYS A 23 -45.81 25.68 -4.93
C CYS A 23 -44.89 26.89 -4.81
N SER A 24 -43.63 26.69 -4.75
CA SER A 24 -42.53 27.57 -5.13
C SER A 24 -41.31 27.64 -4.19
N VAL A 25 -40.98 26.57 -3.44
CA VAL A 25 -39.77 26.55 -2.61
C VAL A 25 -38.88 25.34 -2.91
N GLU A 26 -39.33 24.37 -3.72
CA GLU A 26 -38.52 23.15 -3.98
C GLU A 26 -37.38 23.33 -5.03
N GLU A 27 -37.44 24.34 -5.89
CA GLU A 27 -36.36 24.53 -6.89
C GLU A 27 -35.13 25.28 -6.35
N THR A 28 -35.26 26.02 -5.25
CA THR A 28 -34.12 26.75 -4.66
C THR A 28 -33.35 25.95 -3.59
N LEU A 29 -33.97 24.93 -3.00
CA LEU A 29 -33.29 24.06 -2.03
C LEU A 29 -32.44 22.99 -2.70
N ASN A 30 -32.81 22.49 -3.87
CA ASN A 30 -32.04 21.52 -4.62
C ASN A 30 -30.72 22.09 -5.20
N GLY A 31 -30.65 23.37 -5.48
CA GLY A 31 -29.44 24.01 -5.98
C GLY A 31 -28.38 24.21 -4.89
N VAL A 32 -28.78 24.52 -3.66
CA VAL A 32 -27.83 24.76 -2.56
C VAL A 32 -27.30 23.44 -1.96
N GLU A 33 -28.11 22.38 -1.91
CA GLU A 33 -27.67 21.05 -1.49
C GLU A 33 -26.67 20.45 -2.49
N LEU A 34 -26.89 20.58 -3.80
CA LEU A 34 -25.97 20.10 -4.85
C LEU A 34 -24.61 20.82 -4.84
N GLU A 35 -24.54 22.07 -4.42
CA GLU A 35 -23.28 22.81 -4.32
C GLU A 35 -22.44 22.40 -3.09
N GLN A 36 -23.06 22.05 -1.97
CA GLN A 36 -22.37 21.57 -0.77
C GLN A 36 -21.80 20.17 -0.95
N ASP A 37 -22.43 19.31 -1.75
CA ASP A 37 -21.96 17.94 -2.01
C ASP A 37 -20.69 17.91 -2.88
N LYS A 38 -20.37 18.97 -3.62
CA LYS A 38 -19.16 19.05 -4.46
C LYS A 38 -17.88 19.32 -3.67
N VAL A 39 -17.96 19.89 -2.47
CA VAL A 39 -16.79 20.20 -1.63
C VAL A 39 -16.60 19.13 -0.57
N SER A 40 -15.38 18.63 -0.40
CA SER A 40 -15.05 17.73 0.71
C SER A 40 -15.37 18.40 2.06
N GLN A 41 -15.99 17.64 2.96
CA GLN A 41 -16.36 18.16 4.29
C GLN A 41 -15.18 18.27 5.26
N ILE A 42 -14.02 17.70 4.92
CA ILE A 42 -12.84 17.63 5.78
C ILE A 42 -11.80 18.63 5.29
N SER A 43 -11.70 19.74 5.99
CA SER A 43 -10.67 20.78 5.74
C SER A 43 -9.58 20.82 6.83
N ASP A 44 -9.68 20.00 7.88
CA ASP A 44 -8.64 19.93 8.92
C ASP A 44 -7.31 19.42 8.33
N GLY A 45 -6.24 20.16 8.59
CA GLY A 45 -4.91 19.89 8.01
C GLY A 45 -4.77 20.28 6.54
N ALA A 46 -5.70 21.08 5.97
CA ALA A 46 -5.58 21.58 4.61
C ALA A 46 -4.31 22.41 4.41
N VAL A 47 -3.61 22.16 3.31
CA VAL A 47 -2.47 22.96 2.88
C VAL A 47 -2.96 24.31 2.39
N SER A 48 -2.39 25.40 2.90
CA SER A 48 -2.73 26.75 2.47
C SER A 48 -2.39 26.96 1.00
N GLY A 49 -3.32 27.60 0.27
CA GLY A 49 -3.09 27.92 -1.15
C GLY A 49 -3.15 26.73 -2.10
N GLU A 50 -3.62 25.56 -1.68
CA GLU A 50 -3.76 24.38 -2.55
C GLU A 50 -5.14 23.73 -2.47
N LEU A 51 -5.70 23.39 -3.64
CA LEU A 51 -6.93 22.60 -3.78
C LEU A 51 -6.76 21.51 -4.85
N LEU A 52 -7.46 20.39 -4.63
CA LEU A 52 -7.54 19.28 -5.57
C LEU A 52 -8.92 19.35 -6.24
N VAL A 53 -8.91 19.62 -7.56
CA VAL A 53 -10.13 19.92 -8.31
C VAL A 53 -10.35 18.87 -9.38
N ARG A 54 -11.53 18.27 -9.39
CA ARG A 54 -11.96 17.41 -10.49
C ARG A 54 -12.88 18.19 -11.41
N PHE A 55 -12.46 18.29 -12.66
CA PHE A 55 -13.29 18.92 -13.69
C PHE A 55 -14.30 17.94 -14.27
N ASP A 56 -15.34 18.49 -14.88
CA ASP A 56 -16.28 17.70 -15.69
C ASP A 56 -15.59 17.24 -16.99
N SER A 57 -15.97 16.07 -17.47
CA SER A 57 -15.40 15.50 -18.70
C SER A 57 -15.63 16.36 -19.95
N ALA A 58 -16.67 17.18 -19.96
CA ALA A 58 -16.98 18.10 -21.08
C ALA A 58 -15.90 19.14 -21.33
N VAL A 59 -15.07 19.48 -20.33
CA VAL A 59 -13.99 20.47 -20.49
C VAL A 59 -12.61 19.83 -20.69
N SER A 60 -12.49 18.50 -20.68
CA SER A 60 -11.22 17.78 -20.82
C SER A 60 -10.41 18.20 -22.03
N ASP A 61 -11.05 18.29 -23.21
CA ASP A 61 -10.39 18.71 -24.46
C ASP A 61 -9.87 20.16 -24.41
N ILE A 62 -10.51 21.04 -23.62
CA ILE A 62 -10.07 22.43 -23.46
C ILE A 62 -8.81 22.46 -22.61
N LEU A 63 -8.80 21.72 -21.51
CA LEU A 63 -7.64 21.61 -20.61
C LEU A 63 -6.43 21.00 -21.32
N ASP A 64 -6.65 19.96 -22.14
CA ASP A 64 -5.60 19.34 -22.93
C ASP A 64 -4.98 20.33 -23.97
N LYS A 65 -5.81 21.15 -24.62
CA LYS A 65 -5.36 22.15 -25.58
C LYS A 65 -4.66 23.35 -24.95
N ALA A 66 -5.07 23.76 -23.76
CA ALA A 66 -4.44 24.83 -22.99
C ALA A 66 -3.00 24.50 -22.54
N GLY A 67 -2.57 23.24 -22.71
CA GLY A 67 -1.23 22.79 -22.30
C GLY A 67 -1.14 22.49 -20.80
N VAL A 68 -2.25 22.52 -20.08
CA VAL A 68 -2.33 22.18 -18.66
C VAL A 68 -1.89 20.73 -18.40
N THR A 69 -1.99 19.89 -19.43
CA THR A 69 -1.59 18.48 -19.42
C THR A 69 -0.12 18.26 -19.76
N LYS A 70 0.58 19.30 -20.27
CA LYS A 70 2.01 19.19 -20.63
C LYS A 70 2.93 19.40 -19.43
N SER A 71 2.49 19.04 -18.27
CA SER A 71 3.29 19.10 -17.07
C SER A 71 4.35 18.00 -17.06
N GLY A 72 5.47 18.28 -17.74
CA GLY A 72 6.74 17.82 -17.22
C GLY A 72 7.13 18.76 -16.05
N PRO A 73 8.14 18.48 -15.25
CA PRO A 73 8.50 19.23 -14.04
C PRO A 73 8.83 20.70 -14.25
N SER A 74 8.58 21.26 -15.42
CA SER A 74 9.12 22.55 -15.83
C SER A 74 8.17 23.74 -15.92
N ALA A 75 6.86 23.61 -15.93
CA ALA A 75 5.96 24.78 -15.76
C ALA A 75 4.48 24.41 -15.62
N PRO A 76 3.86 24.61 -14.46
CA PRO A 76 2.41 24.64 -14.32
C PRO A 76 1.81 25.72 -15.22
N ALA A 77 0.63 25.46 -15.79
CA ALA A 77 -0.06 26.45 -16.61
C ALA A 77 -0.65 27.57 -15.72
N SER A 78 -0.71 28.76 -16.25
CA SER A 78 -1.32 29.93 -15.61
C SER A 78 -2.75 30.22 -16.10
N ARG A 79 -3.33 29.35 -16.94
CA ARG A 79 -4.72 29.43 -17.43
C ARG A 79 -5.22 28.03 -17.80
N THR A 80 -6.51 27.81 -17.48
CA THR A 80 -7.21 26.56 -17.82
C THR A 80 -7.76 26.57 -19.25
N GLY A 81 -8.02 27.76 -19.80
CA GLY A 81 -8.77 27.95 -21.04
C GLY A 81 -10.29 27.82 -20.87
N VAL A 82 -10.77 27.54 -19.67
CA VAL A 82 -12.18 27.53 -19.29
C VAL A 82 -12.50 28.88 -18.63
N LEU A 83 -13.20 29.76 -19.33
CA LEU A 83 -13.36 31.17 -18.95
C LEU A 83 -13.93 31.36 -17.54
N SER A 84 -14.96 30.59 -17.18
CA SER A 84 -15.61 30.64 -15.85
C SER A 84 -14.65 30.27 -14.72
N VAL A 85 -13.76 29.29 -14.94
CA VAL A 85 -12.71 28.89 -14.00
C VAL A 85 -11.63 29.92 -13.91
N ASP A 86 -11.15 30.41 -15.07
CA ASP A 86 -10.09 31.44 -15.14
C ASP A 86 -10.54 32.75 -14.47
N GLU A 87 -11.82 33.17 -14.60
CA GLU A 87 -12.37 34.35 -13.94
C GLU A 87 -12.30 34.22 -12.39
N ILE A 88 -12.59 33.06 -11.81
CA ILE A 88 -12.46 32.86 -10.36
C ILE A 88 -11.00 32.81 -9.94
N LEU A 89 -10.16 32.10 -10.67
CA LEU A 89 -8.74 31.92 -10.33
C LEU A 89 -7.92 33.19 -10.52
N GLU A 90 -8.32 34.10 -11.47
CA GLU A 90 -7.68 35.41 -11.61
C GLU A 90 -7.92 36.33 -10.40
N LEU A 91 -8.98 36.11 -9.61
CA LEU A 91 -9.25 36.85 -8.37
C LEU A 91 -8.31 36.47 -7.20
N VAL A 92 -7.71 35.28 -7.24
CA VAL A 92 -6.83 34.77 -6.17
C VAL A 92 -5.35 34.93 -6.46
N GLU A 93 -5.01 35.71 -7.44
CA GLU A 93 -3.66 36.16 -7.86
C GLU A 93 -2.63 35.01 -8.02
N GLY A 94 -1.88 35.06 -9.11
CA GLY A 94 -0.71 34.17 -9.30
C GLY A 94 -0.98 32.69 -9.31
N TYR A 95 -2.21 32.25 -9.66
CA TYR A 95 -2.56 30.84 -9.66
C TYR A 95 -1.77 30.00 -10.67
N GLN A 96 -1.58 28.75 -10.32
CA GLN A 96 -0.98 27.70 -11.13
C GLN A 96 -1.88 26.48 -11.13
N ILE A 97 -1.96 25.80 -12.25
CA ILE A 97 -2.73 24.56 -12.38
C ILE A 97 -1.92 23.51 -13.14
N GLU A 98 -1.96 22.29 -12.62
CA GLU A 98 -1.35 21.11 -13.25
C GLU A 98 -2.21 19.88 -12.99
N ARG A 99 -2.05 18.83 -13.79
CA ARG A 99 -2.69 17.54 -13.49
C ARG A 99 -2.15 16.96 -12.17
N VAL A 100 -3.04 16.37 -11.38
CA VAL A 100 -2.62 15.60 -10.19
C VAL A 100 -1.65 14.50 -10.62
N PHE A 101 -1.97 13.77 -11.67
CA PHE A 101 -1.14 12.70 -12.19
C PHE A 101 -0.41 13.16 -13.45
N PRO A 102 0.93 13.15 -13.47
CA PRO A 102 1.71 13.43 -14.68
C PRO A 102 1.26 12.54 -15.85
N VAL A 103 1.43 13.05 -17.08
CA VAL A 103 1.12 12.28 -18.28
C VAL A 103 2.22 11.25 -18.51
N ASP A 104 1.87 9.98 -18.36
CA ASP A 104 2.69 8.86 -18.77
C ASP A 104 2.00 8.15 -19.94
N LEU A 105 2.64 8.15 -21.10
CA LEU A 105 2.06 7.56 -22.31
C LEU A 105 1.82 6.04 -22.17
N ARG A 106 2.53 5.37 -21.26
CA ARG A 106 2.37 3.94 -21.01
C ARG A 106 1.02 3.62 -20.35
N SER A 107 0.49 4.54 -19.54
CA SER A 107 -0.73 4.35 -18.75
C SER A 107 -1.86 5.33 -19.07
N GLU A 108 -1.65 6.32 -19.95
CA GLU A 108 -2.62 7.41 -20.20
C GLU A 108 -4.01 6.90 -20.61
N GLU A 109 -4.11 5.80 -21.34
CA GLU A 109 -5.39 5.22 -21.71
C GLU A 109 -6.15 4.71 -20.48
N LYS A 110 -5.49 3.97 -19.59
CA LYS A 110 -6.06 3.50 -18.31
C LYS A 110 -6.47 4.70 -17.44
N VAL A 111 -5.61 5.71 -17.33
CA VAL A 111 -5.85 6.95 -16.57
C VAL A 111 -7.10 7.68 -17.07
N ARG A 112 -7.29 7.75 -18.41
CA ARG A 112 -8.49 8.36 -19.00
C ARG A 112 -9.74 7.53 -18.79
N LYS A 113 -9.64 6.22 -18.90
CA LYS A 113 -10.74 5.29 -18.67
C LYS A 113 -11.26 5.39 -17.22
N GLU A 114 -10.38 5.48 -16.26
CA GLU A 114 -10.74 5.60 -14.82
C GLU A 114 -11.02 7.06 -14.41
N GLY A 115 -10.91 8.03 -15.32
CA GLY A 115 -11.24 9.43 -15.06
C GLY A 115 -10.22 10.18 -14.20
N LEU A 116 -9.05 9.60 -13.96
CA LEU A 116 -7.98 10.25 -13.18
C LEU A 116 -7.39 11.46 -13.87
N HIS A 117 -7.45 11.54 -15.21
CA HIS A 117 -7.02 12.67 -15.99
C HIS A 117 -7.83 13.95 -15.74
N LEU A 118 -8.97 13.85 -15.08
CA LEU A 118 -9.84 14.98 -14.75
C LEU A 118 -9.43 15.68 -13.45
N TRP A 119 -8.49 15.12 -12.68
CA TRP A 119 -8.03 15.70 -11.44
C TRP A 119 -6.84 16.63 -11.64
N TYR A 120 -6.92 17.82 -11.03
CA TYR A 120 -5.91 18.87 -11.11
C TYR A 120 -5.60 19.42 -9.73
N VAL A 121 -4.35 19.80 -9.50
CA VAL A 121 -3.97 20.62 -8.35
C VAL A 121 -3.98 22.08 -8.78
N VAL A 122 -4.69 22.91 -8.02
CA VAL A 122 -4.75 24.36 -8.19
C VAL A 122 -4.02 25.00 -7.04
N ARG A 123 -2.95 25.74 -7.33
CA ARG A 123 -2.18 26.52 -6.36
C ARG A 123 -2.46 27.99 -6.53
N PHE A 124 -2.56 28.72 -5.43
CA PHE A 124 -2.85 30.16 -5.43
C PHE A 124 -2.21 30.83 -4.20
N SER A 125 -2.30 32.17 -4.08
CA SER A 125 -1.71 32.88 -2.94
C SER A 125 -2.31 32.39 -1.60
N GLU A 126 -1.44 32.15 -0.61
CA GLU A 126 -1.83 31.73 0.75
C GLU A 126 -2.64 32.81 1.51
N ASP A 127 -2.67 34.05 0.98
CA ASP A 127 -3.50 35.12 1.55
C ASP A 127 -5.00 34.91 1.36
N HIS A 128 -5.40 33.97 0.50
CA HIS A 128 -6.79 33.61 0.25
C HIS A 128 -7.23 32.38 1.04
N SER A 129 -8.47 32.39 1.53
CA SER A 129 -9.06 31.27 2.24
C SER A 129 -9.32 30.10 1.30
N VAL A 130 -8.72 28.95 1.56
CA VAL A 130 -8.95 27.72 0.77
C VAL A 130 -10.42 27.30 0.77
N ASN A 131 -11.17 27.57 1.87
CA ASN A 131 -12.60 27.27 1.96
C ASN A 131 -13.43 28.17 1.04
N GLU A 132 -13.09 29.47 0.95
CA GLU A 132 -13.82 30.41 0.07
C GLU A 132 -13.57 30.09 -1.39
N VAL A 133 -12.30 29.84 -1.79
CA VAL A 133 -11.95 29.46 -3.15
C VAL A 133 -12.60 28.13 -3.54
N ALA A 134 -12.61 27.15 -2.64
CA ALA A 134 -13.28 25.87 -2.87
C ALA A 134 -14.78 26.04 -3.10
N ALA A 135 -15.45 26.87 -2.28
CA ALA A 135 -16.87 27.15 -2.43
C ALA A 135 -17.20 27.89 -3.74
N ASP A 136 -16.33 28.81 -4.18
CA ASP A 136 -16.53 29.52 -5.43
C ASP A 136 -16.32 28.61 -6.67
N LEU A 137 -15.29 27.77 -6.67
CA LEU A 137 -15.08 26.78 -7.72
C LEU A 137 -16.21 25.75 -7.80
N ALA A 138 -16.77 25.32 -6.67
CA ALA A 138 -17.86 24.36 -6.62
C ALA A 138 -19.18 24.88 -7.26
N LYS A 139 -19.37 26.19 -7.37
CA LYS A 139 -20.53 26.80 -8.05
C LYS A 139 -20.53 26.57 -9.56
N LEU A 140 -19.36 26.27 -10.12
CA LEU A 140 -19.20 26.11 -11.56
C LEU A 140 -19.73 24.76 -12.05
N GLY A 141 -20.42 24.75 -13.18
CA GLY A 141 -20.88 23.51 -13.82
C GLY A 141 -19.75 22.64 -14.33
N GLU A 142 -18.63 23.26 -14.69
CA GLU A 142 -17.40 22.63 -15.20
C GLU A 142 -16.56 21.95 -14.11
N VAL A 143 -16.89 22.18 -12.82
CA VAL A 143 -16.24 21.56 -11.67
C VAL A 143 -17.18 20.50 -11.08
N SER A 144 -16.72 19.26 -11.04
CA SER A 144 -17.47 18.13 -10.49
C SER A 144 -17.15 17.84 -9.02
N ARG A 145 -15.93 18.17 -8.55
CA ARG A 145 -15.50 17.96 -7.16
C ARG A 145 -14.37 18.91 -6.79
N VAL A 146 -14.33 19.34 -5.53
CA VAL A 146 -13.22 20.07 -4.90
C VAL A 146 -12.85 19.38 -3.60
N GLU A 147 -11.59 19.04 -3.42
CA GLU A 147 -11.04 18.47 -2.20
C GLU A 147 -9.87 19.30 -1.69
N PHE A 148 -9.64 19.24 -0.38
CA PHE A 148 -8.51 19.90 0.25
C PHE A 148 -7.28 19.00 0.16
N ASN A 149 -6.16 19.54 -0.32
CA ASN A 149 -4.88 18.86 -0.14
C ASN A 149 -4.53 18.92 1.36
N ARG A 150 -4.50 17.78 2.02
CA ARG A 150 -4.32 17.69 3.48
C ARG A 150 -3.01 17.00 3.81
N THR A 151 -2.39 17.44 4.89
CA THR A 151 -1.19 16.78 5.42
C THR A 151 -1.56 15.42 6.00
N LEU A 152 -0.81 14.39 5.60
CA LEU A 152 -0.92 13.04 6.15
C LEU A 152 -0.35 13.00 7.57
N LYS A 153 -0.94 12.20 8.43
CA LYS A 153 -0.44 11.95 9.78
C LYS A 153 0.16 10.55 9.84
N ARG A 154 1.33 10.42 10.44
CA ARG A 154 1.90 9.12 10.77
C ARG A 154 0.98 8.41 11.77
N ALA A 155 0.65 7.15 11.52
CA ALA A 155 -0.32 6.41 12.34
C ALA A 155 0.19 6.08 13.75
N SER A 156 1.51 6.00 13.96
CA SER A 156 2.10 5.81 15.28
C SER A 156 3.54 6.32 15.32
N GLU A 157 3.96 6.77 16.49
CA GLU A 157 5.38 7.00 16.82
C GLU A 157 5.98 5.68 17.37
N SER A 158 5.97 4.60 16.57
CA SER A 158 6.64 3.35 16.97
C SER A 158 8.13 3.62 17.16
N LYS A 159 8.59 3.46 18.39
CA LYS A 159 10.00 3.70 18.72
C LYS A 159 10.82 2.46 18.40
N ALA A 160 11.80 2.62 17.54
CA ALA A 160 12.76 1.56 17.26
C ALA A 160 13.63 1.25 18.47
N ILE A 161 13.82 -0.03 18.76
CA ILE A 161 14.75 -0.53 19.79
C ILE A 161 15.93 -1.18 19.07
N PRO A 162 17.11 -0.55 18.98
CA PRO A 162 18.27 -1.11 18.31
C PRO A 162 18.69 -2.46 18.91
N LEU A 163 19.09 -3.40 18.05
CA LEU A 163 19.64 -4.68 18.48
C LEU A 163 20.98 -4.45 19.18
N THR A 164 21.10 -4.90 20.43
CA THR A 164 22.31 -4.75 21.25
C THR A 164 22.80 -6.09 21.78
N ARG A 165 24.07 -6.15 22.23
CA ARG A 165 24.60 -7.36 22.86
C ARG A 165 23.87 -7.76 24.14
N SER A 166 23.31 -6.81 24.88
CA SER A 166 22.51 -7.07 26.08
C SER A 166 21.19 -7.75 25.69
N VAL A 167 20.49 -7.22 24.69
CA VAL A 167 19.25 -7.85 24.17
C VAL A 167 19.54 -9.26 23.65
N MET A 168 20.62 -9.46 22.89
CA MET A 168 21.01 -10.80 22.42
C MET A 168 21.38 -11.77 23.55
N ALA A 169 21.96 -11.30 24.64
CA ALA A 169 22.35 -12.13 25.75
C ALA A 169 21.15 -12.65 26.58
N GLU A 170 20.06 -11.91 26.54
CA GLU A 170 18.78 -12.30 27.21
C GLU A 170 18.02 -13.35 26.37
N MET A 171 18.30 -13.43 25.07
CA MET A 171 17.68 -14.38 24.14
C MET A 171 18.55 -15.63 24.02
N ALA A 172 18.15 -16.71 24.67
CA ALA A 172 18.80 -18.00 24.46
C ALA A 172 18.63 -18.40 22.98
N ALA A 173 19.73 -18.69 22.30
CA ALA A 173 19.68 -19.13 20.91
C ALA A 173 18.82 -20.38 20.78
N SER A 174 17.89 -20.41 19.83
CA SER A 174 17.11 -21.60 19.50
C SER A 174 18.06 -22.77 19.19
N ALA A 175 17.74 -23.94 19.73
CA ALA A 175 18.54 -25.15 19.52
C ALA A 175 18.37 -25.77 18.13
N LYS A 176 17.45 -25.27 17.30
CA LYS A 176 17.15 -25.76 15.96
C LYS A 176 18.10 -25.14 14.93
N THR A 177 18.57 -25.96 13.98
CA THR A 177 19.35 -25.46 12.83
C THR A 177 18.45 -24.55 11.98
N PRO A 178 18.81 -23.28 11.75
CA PRO A 178 18.04 -22.37 10.93
C PRO A 178 17.91 -22.82 9.48
N ALA A 179 16.85 -22.43 8.78
CA ALA A 179 16.67 -22.68 7.35
C ALA A 179 17.74 -21.98 6.48
N PHE A 180 18.20 -20.81 6.93
CA PHE A 180 19.20 -19.98 6.26
C PHE A 180 20.40 -19.70 7.19
N ASN A 181 21.49 -19.19 6.63
CA ASN A 181 22.72 -18.90 7.36
C ASN A 181 22.78 -17.50 7.99
N ASP A 182 21.67 -16.76 7.96
CA ASP A 182 21.57 -15.39 8.48
C ASP A 182 21.65 -15.41 10.01
N PRO A 183 22.62 -14.70 10.61
CA PRO A 183 22.97 -14.90 12.02
C PRO A 183 21.87 -14.55 13.03
N HIS A 184 20.91 -13.73 12.65
CA HIS A 184 19.82 -13.30 13.54
C HIS A 184 18.47 -13.98 13.24
N LEU A 185 18.37 -14.90 12.29
CA LEU A 185 17.14 -15.66 12.01
C LEU A 185 16.60 -16.34 13.28
N GLY A 186 17.49 -16.88 14.13
CA GLY A 186 17.08 -17.49 15.40
C GLY A 186 16.43 -16.54 16.40
N LEU A 187 16.46 -15.23 16.20
CA LEU A 187 15.79 -14.20 17.00
C LEU A 187 14.44 -13.75 16.41
N GLN A 188 14.12 -14.21 15.20
CA GLN A 188 12.92 -13.82 14.48
C GLN A 188 11.78 -14.82 14.74
N TRP A 189 11.22 -14.77 15.96
CA TRP A 189 10.11 -15.64 16.37
C TRP A 189 8.91 -15.58 15.41
N HIS A 190 8.71 -14.45 14.76
CA HIS A 190 7.61 -14.24 13.83
C HIS A 190 7.71 -15.09 12.56
N TYR A 191 8.88 -15.67 12.28
CA TYR A 191 9.11 -16.65 11.20
C TYR A 191 9.20 -18.08 11.70
N VAL A 192 9.88 -18.28 12.83
CA VAL A 192 10.08 -19.62 13.44
C VAL A 192 9.97 -19.49 14.95
N ASN A 193 8.81 -19.82 15.49
CA ASN A 193 8.55 -19.81 16.92
C ASN A 193 8.52 -21.24 17.46
N ASN A 194 9.60 -21.67 18.13
CA ASN A 194 9.69 -22.99 18.77
C ASN A 194 9.20 -22.97 20.23
N GLY A 195 8.78 -21.79 20.75
CA GLY A 195 8.41 -21.61 22.16
C GLY A 195 9.60 -21.59 23.11
N ASP A 196 10.83 -21.43 22.59
CA ASP A 196 12.09 -21.52 23.32
C ASP A 196 12.87 -20.20 23.37
N LEU A 197 12.34 -19.14 22.72
CA LEU A 197 12.90 -17.79 22.78
C LEU A 197 12.37 -17.07 24.03
N GLY A 198 13.26 -16.88 25.03
CA GLY A 198 12.93 -16.22 26.28
C GLY A 198 12.08 -17.04 27.24
N GLU A 199 11.39 -16.38 28.14
CA GLU A 199 10.61 -17.02 29.17
C GLU A 199 9.22 -17.50 28.71
N THR A 200 8.42 -17.99 29.61
CA THR A 200 7.21 -18.82 29.52
C THR A 200 6.05 -18.36 28.62
N LYS A 201 6.15 -17.21 27.95
CA LYS A 201 5.03 -16.62 27.19
C LYS A 201 5.08 -16.89 25.68
N PHE A 202 6.15 -17.47 25.15
CA PHE A 202 6.22 -17.85 23.72
C PHE A 202 5.51 -19.18 23.50
N VAL A 203 4.67 -19.24 22.49
CA VAL A 203 3.93 -20.46 22.14
C VAL A 203 4.41 -20.98 20.79
N ALA A 204 4.89 -22.21 20.76
CA ALA A 204 5.39 -22.83 19.54
C ALA A 204 4.37 -22.76 18.39
N GLY A 205 4.82 -22.33 17.23
CA GLY A 205 4.01 -22.15 16.03
C GLY A 205 3.25 -20.81 15.97
N ALA A 206 3.36 -19.92 16.97
CA ALA A 206 2.83 -18.56 16.89
C ALA A 206 3.71 -17.71 15.96
N ASP A 207 3.78 -18.10 14.69
CA ASP A 207 4.55 -17.54 13.60
C ASP A 207 3.74 -17.62 12.30
N VAL A 208 4.28 -17.10 11.20
CA VAL A 208 3.61 -17.11 9.88
C VAL A 208 3.79 -18.42 9.11
N ASN A 209 4.36 -19.49 9.72
CA ASN A 209 4.59 -20.82 9.11
C ASN A 209 5.41 -20.72 7.78
N VAL A 210 6.36 -19.82 7.72
CA VAL A 210 7.12 -19.56 6.48
C VAL A 210 8.22 -20.57 6.22
N GLU A 211 8.76 -21.23 7.25
CA GLU A 211 9.87 -22.19 7.10
C GLU A 211 9.53 -23.33 6.11
N LYS A 212 8.30 -23.83 6.14
CA LYS A 212 7.81 -24.82 5.18
C LYS A 212 7.51 -24.20 3.80
N ALA A 213 7.09 -22.94 3.77
CA ALA A 213 6.86 -22.23 2.52
C ALA A 213 8.16 -22.00 1.75
N TRP A 214 9.29 -21.76 2.45
CA TRP A 214 10.60 -21.62 1.82
C TRP A 214 11.09 -22.88 1.09
N GLU A 215 10.60 -24.06 1.44
CA GLU A 215 10.84 -25.28 0.67
C GLU A 215 10.15 -25.24 -0.71
N MET A 216 9.07 -24.45 -0.85
CA MET A 216 8.30 -24.33 -2.08
C MET A 216 8.78 -23.13 -2.93
N CYS A 217 8.93 -21.95 -2.31
CA CYS A 217 9.35 -20.70 -2.94
C CYS A 217 9.97 -19.76 -1.91
N THR A 218 10.95 -18.96 -2.34
CA THR A 218 11.62 -17.94 -1.49
C THR A 218 11.50 -16.52 -2.03
N GLY A 219 10.75 -16.32 -3.11
CA GLY A 219 10.55 -15.04 -3.81
C GLY A 219 10.93 -15.14 -5.29
N ASP A 220 10.53 -14.15 -6.06
CA ASP A 220 10.86 -13.99 -7.48
C ASP A 220 11.06 -12.50 -7.81
N PRO A 221 12.16 -12.11 -8.49
CA PRO A 221 12.45 -10.70 -8.76
C PRO A 221 11.48 -10.02 -9.75
N SER A 222 10.61 -10.77 -10.41
CA SER A 222 9.54 -10.19 -11.24
C SER A 222 8.37 -9.63 -10.42
N VAL A 223 8.29 -9.98 -9.13
CA VAL A 223 7.24 -9.51 -8.22
C VAL A 223 7.72 -8.28 -7.48
N ILE A 224 7.00 -7.16 -7.65
CA ILE A 224 7.34 -5.87 -7.06
C ILE A 224 6.34 -5.54 -5.96
N VAL A 225 6.87 -5.20 -4.79
CA VAL A 225 6.11 -4.66 -3.65
C VAL A 225 6.46 -3.19 -3.51
N ALA A 226 5.47 -2.32 -3.67
CA ALA A 226 5.62 -0.89 -3.41
C ALA A 226 5.35 -0.59 -1.93
N ILE A 227 6.27 0.12 -1.29
CA ILE A 227 6.18 0.49 0.12
C ILE A 227 5.90 1.98 0.21
N LEU A 228 4.66 2.33 0.60
CA LEU A 228 4.24 3.70 0.87
C LEU A 228 4.48 4.01 2.35
N ASP A 229 5.62 4.63 2.66
CA ASP A 229 6.08 4.79 4.04
C ASP A 229 7.13 5.93 4.17
N GLU A 230 7.95 5.89 5.22
CA GLU A 230 9.27 6.52 5.23
C GLU A 230 10.18 5.89 4.16
N GLY A 231 11.30 6.53 3.87
CA GLY A 231 12.28 6.00 2.92
C GLY A 231 12.87 4.65 3.36
N ILE A 232 13.15 3.80 2.39
CA ILE A 232 13.97 2.59 2.58
C ILE A 232 15.44 3.00 2.55
N ASP A 233 16.27 2.50 3.48
CA ASP A 233 17.71 2.66 3.37
C ASP A 233 18.25 1.84 2.18
N VAL A 234 18.36 2.50 1.03
CA VAL A 234 18.83 1.87 -0.22
C VAL A 234 20.30 1.42 -0.17
N SER A 235 21.04 1.84 0.86
CA SER A 235 22.43 1.41 1.09
C SER A 235 22.56 0.24 2.05
N HIS A 236 21.44 -0.16 2.70
CA HIS A 236 21.46 -1.22 3.70
C HIS A 236 21.94 -2.55 3.08
N PRO A 237 22.99 -3.19 3.64
CA PRO A 237 23.62 -4.38 3.03
C PRO A 237 22.65 -5.55 2.84
N ASP A 238 21.64 -5.66 3.70
CA ASP A 238 20.64 -6.73 3.68
C ASP A 238 19.41 -6.42 2.80
N LEU A 239 19.31 -5.21 2.23
CA LEU A 239 18.18 -4.80 1.37
C LEU A 239 18.58 -4.53 -0.07
N LYS A 240 19.80 -4.03 -0.30
CA LYS A 240 20.25 -3.47 -1.58
C LYS A 240 20.05 -4.39 -2.79
N ASP A 241 20.19 -5.72 -2.60
CA ASP A 241 20.09 -6.70 -3.69
C ASP A 241 18.63 -6.98 -4.10
N ASN A 242 17.68 -6.66 -3.22
CA ASN A 242 16.25 -6.81 -3.47
C ASN A 242 15.53 -5.48 -3.71
N LEU A 243 16.26 -4.39 -3.91
CA LEU A 243 15.63 -3.13 -4.32
C LEU A 243 15.13 -3.20 -5.76
N TRP A 244 13.98 -2.59 -6.00
CA TRP A 244 13.51 -2.34 -7.35
C TRP A 244 14.42 -1.31 -8.03
N VAL A 245 14.62 -1.47 -9.33
CA VAL A 245 15.41 -0.55 -10.15
C VAL A 245 14.57 -0.16 -11.38
N ASN A 246 14.38 1.15 -11.58
CA ASN A 246 13.92 1.65 -12.86
C ASN A 246 15.07 1.57 -13.86
N GLU A 247 15.06 0.55 -14.72
CA GLU A 247 16.12 0.32 -15.70
C GLU A 247 16.24 1.42 -16.77
N ASN A 248 15.21 2.26 -16.89
CA ASN A 248 15.19 3.37 -17.87
C ASN A 248 15.72 4.67 -17.27
N GLU A 249 15.98 4.70 -15.96
CA GLU A 249 16.58 5.82 -15.26
C GLU A 249 18.09 5.66 -15.07
N ILE A 250 18.77 6.80 -15.01
CA ILE A 250 20.23 6.84 -14.78
C ILE A 250 20.47 7.11 -13.30
N TRP A 251 21.18 6.22 -12.63
CA TRP A 251 21.55 6.37 -11.22
C TRP A 251 22.12 7.76 -10.90
N ARG A 252 21.48 8.44 -9.95
CA ARG A 252 21.83 9.82 -9.53
C ARG A 252 21.62 10.89 -10.61
N SER A 253 20.86 10.62 -11.64
CA SER A 253 20.35 11.66 -12.54
C SER A 253 19.28 12.48 -11.80
N ASN A 254 19.15 13.75 -12.19
CA ASN A 254 18.01 14.60 -11.81
C ASN A 254 17.09 14.85 -13.01
N GLU A 255 17.25 14.06 -14.06
CA GLU A 255 16.44 14.11 -15.27
C GLU A 255 15.42 12.97 -15.25
N ASP A 256 14.27 13.20 -15.81
CA ASP A 256 13.25 12.19 -16.10
C ASP A 256 13.63 11.56 -17.45
N ASN A 257 14.28 10.40 -17.39
CA ASN A 257 14.86 9.77 -18.58
C ASN A 257 13.84 8.88 -19.31
N ASP A 258 12.80 8.39 -18.64
CA ASP A 258 11.75 7.56 -19.25
C ASP A 258 10.44 8.30 -19.54
N GLY A 259 10.32 9.57 -19.14
CA GLY A 259 9.19 10.44 -19.43
C GLY A 259 7.94 10.10 -18.60
N ASN A 260 8.10 9.50 -17.42
CA ASN A 260 7.01 9.13 -16.53
C ASN A 260 6.53 10.29 -15.62
N GLY A 261 7.26 11.40 -15.61
CA GLY A 261 6.99 12.59 -14.78
C GLY A 261 7.72 12.63 -13.45
N TYR A 262 8.62 11.65 -13.16
CA TYR A 262 9.33 11.53 -11.89
C TYR A 262 10.85 11.44 -12.09
N ALA A 263 11.51 12.58 -12.10
CA ALA A 263 12.94 12.67 -12.38
C ALA A 263 13.81 11.93 -11.37
N GLY A 264 14.67 11.02 -11.86
CA GLY A 264 15.68 10.32 -11.07
C GLY A 264 15.11 9.22 -10.14
N ASP A 265 13.97 8.64 -10.47
CA ASP A 265 13.25 7.63 -9.69
C ASP A 265 13.86 6.22 -9.76
N TYR A 266 15.16 6.11 -9.56
CA TYR A 266 15.94 4.88 -9.76
C TYR A 266 15.53 3.72 -8.84
N HIS A 267 15.26 3.94 -7.54
CA HIS A 267 14.74 2.95 -6.59
C HIS A 267 13.31 3.26 -6.12
N GLY A 268 12.61 4.13 -6.83
CA GLY A 268 11.36 4.74 -6.44
C GLY A 268 11.51 6.23 -6.27
N TYR A 269 10.57 6.89 -5.61
CA TYR A 269 10.50 8.35 -5.55
C TYR A 269 10.15 8.85 -4.15
N ASN A 270 10.73 9.96 -3.75
CA ASN A 270 10.39 10.70 -2.54
C ASN A 270 9.31 11.75 -2.88
N PHE A 271 8.05 11.36 -2.76
CA PHE A 271 6.90 12.19 -3.09
C PHE A 271 6.77 13.40 -2.17
N ALA A 272 7.04 13.22 -0.86
CA ALA A 272 6.99 14.31 0.11
C ALA A 272 8.02 15.42 -0.17
N ALA A 273 9.15 15.10 -0.78
CA ALA A 273 10.20 16.04 -1.12
C ALA A 273 10.26 16.39 -2.62
N GLY A 274 9.54 15.67 -3.47
CA GLY A 274 9.43 15.93 -4.91
C GLY A 274 10.70 15.61 -5.72
N HIS A 275 11.44 14.54 -5.37
CA HIS A 275 12.66 14.12 -6.09
C HIS A 275 12.95 12.63 -5.92
N GLY A 276 13.79 12.06 -6.81
CA GLY A 276 14.15 10.63 -6.81
C GLY A 276 15.13 10.19 -5.71
N VAL A 277 15.61 11.10 -4.85
CA VAL A 277 16.53 10.73 -3.75
C VAL A 277 15.72 10.25 -2.56
N ILE A 278 15.80 8.95 -2.26
CA ILE A 278 15.22 8.36 -1.06
C ILE A 278 16.09 8.73 0.15
N SER A 279 15.47 9.17 1.23
CA SER A 279 16.15 9.62 2.46
C SER A 279 15.66 8.89 3.70
N THR A 280 16.58 8.63 4.65
CA THR A 280 16.30 7.96 5.93
C THR A 280 16.94 8.68 7.12
N GLY A 281 17.45 9.91 6.90
CA GLY A 281 18.29 10.62 7.87
C GLY A 281 17.69 11.87 8.48
N GLY A 282 16.40 12.11 8.32
CA GLY A 282 15.71 13.25 8.89
C GLY A 282 15.51 13.13 10.40
N ARG A 283 15.39 14.28 11.09
CA ARG A 283 15.22 14.32 12.55
C ARG A 283 14.02 13.50 13.07
N TYR A 284 13.02 13.32 12.22
CA TYR A 284 11.78 12.62 12.56
C TYR A 284 11.62 11.28 11.84
N ASP A 285 12.64 10.87 11.05
CA ASP A 285 12.64 9.53 10.48
C ASP A 285 12.97 8.53 11.57
N THR A 286 12.09 7.54 11.72
CA THR A 286 12.18 6.53 12.78
C THR A 286 12.85 5.25 12.28
N GLY A 287 13.05 5.12 10.96
CA GLY A 287 13.50 3.91 10.29
C GLY A 287 12.34 2.97 9.95
N HIS A 288 11.10 3.43 10.10
CA HIS A 288 9.90 2.62 9.94
C HIS A 288 9.82 1.97 8.55
N GLY A 289 9.98 2.72 7.46
CA GLY A 289 9.95 2.17 6.10
C GLY A 289 11.07 1.15 5.83
N THR A 290 12.27 1.35 6.41
CA THR A 290 13.36 0.37 6.34
C THR A 290 13.03 -0.90 7.12
N HIS A 291 12.36 -0.78 8.28
CA HIS A 291 11.93 -1.92 9.08
C HIS A 291 10.87 -2.75 8.36
N VAL A 292 9.88 -2.10 7.78
CA VAL A 292 8.84 -2.72 6.93
C VAL A 292 9.48 -3.46 5.75
N ALA A 293 10.44 -2.83 5.07
CA ALA A 293 11.16 -3.42 3.94
C ALA A 293 11.89 -4.72 4.31
N GLY A 294 12.54 -4.73 5.48
CA GLY A 294 13.28 -5.91 5.97
C GLY A 294 12.38 -7.12 6.27
N VAL A 295 11.15 -6.89 6.76
CA VAL A 295 10.17 -7.97 6.95
C VAL A 295 9.81 -8.62 5.61
N ILE A 296 9.72 -7.83 4.54
CA ILE A 296 9.28 -8.30 3.24
C ILE A 296 10.41 -9.03 2.52
N ALA A 297 11.57 -8.38 2.35
CA ALA A 297 12.59 -8.87 1.44
C ALA A 297 14.04 -8.50 1.85
N ALA A 298 14.41 -8.57 3.13
CA ALA A 298 15.83 -8.69 3.48
C ALA A 298 16.40 -9.94 2.81
N ALA A 299 17.64 -9.86 2.30
CA ALA A 299 18.22 -10.92 1.48
C ALA A 299 18.52 -12.17 2.31
N ASN A 300 17.82 -13.27 2.06
CA ASN A 300 17.99 -14.53 2.78
C ASN A 300 19.29 -15.24 2.39
N ASN A 301 19.86 -15.97 3.34
CA ASN A 301 21.00 -16.86 3.14
C ASN A 301 22.23 -16.15 2.58
N ASN A 302 22.42 -14.88 2.92
CA ASN A 302 23.55 -14.05 2.51
C ASN A 302 24.68 -14.00 3.57
N GLY A 303 24.45 -14.64 4.74
CA GLY A 303 25.38 -14.66 5.88
C GLY A 303 25.43 -13.35 6.67
N LEU A 304 24.47 -12.45 6.45
CA LEU A 304 24.34 -11.16 7.13
C LEU A 304 23.01 -11.12 7.91
N GLY A 305 22.94 -10.32 8.91
CA GLY A 305 21.79 -9.84 9.67
C GLY A 305 20.64 -10.83 9.84
N ILE A 306 19.56 -10.59 9.13
CA ILE A 306 18.25 -11.22 9.30
C ILE A 306 17.78 -11.93 8.03
N SER A 307 16.77 -12.80 8.20
CA SER A 307 15.99 -13.31 7.06
C SER A 307 14.68 -12.52 6.88
N SER A 308 14.00 -12.78 5.77
CA SER A 308 12.68 -12.22 5.44
C SER A 308 11.79 -13.26 4.77
N ILE A 309 10.50 -12.96 4.61
CA ILE A 309 9.54 -13.90 4.02
C ILE A 309 9.84 -14.18 2.55
N ALA A 310 10.17 -13.15 1.76
CA ALA A 310 10.30 -13.24 0.32
C ALA A 310 11.66 -12.75 -0.21
N GLY A 311 12.73 -12.87 0.59
CA GLY A 311 14.06 -12.30 0.32
C GLY A 311 14.98 -13.14 -0.55
N GLY A 312 14.49 -14.20 -1.20
CA GLY A 312 15.31 -15.12 -2.00
C GLY A 312 15.98 -16.20 -1.16
N ASN A 313 17.11 -16.75 -1.65
CA ASN A 313 17.79 -17.87 -0.95
C ASN A 313 19.33 -17.83 -1.07
N GLY A 314 19.90 -16.69 -1.40
CA GLY A 314 21.34 -16.50 -1.62
C GLY A 314 21.83 -16.90 -3.01
N SER A 315 21.10 -17.72 -3.76
CA SER A 315 21.35 -18.04 -5.18
C SER A 315 20.32 -17.44 -6.13
N GLN A 316 19.14 -17.12 -5.60
CA GLN A 316 18.06 -16.40 -6.29
C GLN A 316 17.72 -15.17 -5.48
N GLU A 317 17.53 -14.06 -6.17
CA GLU A 317 17.02 -12.81 -5.58
C GLU A 317 15.58 -13.00 -5.12
N GLY A 318 15.17 -12.20 -4.13
CA GLY A 318 13.80 -12.13 -3.65
C GLY A 318 12.92 -11.22 -4.51
N VAL A 319 11.74 -10.93 -3.97
CA VAL A 319 10.85 -9.91 -4.55
C VAL A 319 11.51 -8.53 -4.49
N LYS A 320 11.09 -7.63 -5.36
CA LYS A 320 11.69 -6.29 -5.46
C LYS A 320 10.91 -5.26 -4.66
N LEU A 321 11.63 -4.44 -3.90
CA LEU A 321 11.11 -3.38 -3.04
C LEU A 321 11.20 -2.04 -3.75
N MET A 322 10.04 -1.42 -4.03
CA MET A 322 9.94 -0.08 -4.60
C MET A 322 9.65 0.92 -3.47
N SER A 323 10.54 1.92 -3.28
CA SER A 323 10.37 2.93 -2.25
C SER A 323 9.48 4.07 -2.74
N CYS A 324 8.25 4.13 -2.27
CA CYS A 324 7.32 5.22 -2.50
C CYS A 324 7.25 6.09 -1.23
N GLN A 325 8.24 6.98 -1.06
CA GLN A 325 8.41 7.73 0.19
C GLN A 325 7.39 8.86 0.29
N ILE A 326 6.45 8.74 1.24
CA ILE A 326 5.41 9.75 1.54
C ILE A 326 5.64 10.45 2.88
N PHE A 327 6.61 10.00 3.68
CA PHE A 327 7.10 10.69 4.89
C PHE A 327 8.61 10.87 4.80
N SER A 328 9.10 12.10 4.95
CA SER A 328 10.52 12.42 4.77
C SER A 328 10.98 13.44 5.82
N GLY A 329 11.62 12.97 6.87
CA GLY A 329 12.09 13.82 7.98
C GLY A 329 10.95 14.59 8.63
N SER A 330 11.04 15.92 8.60
CA SER A 330 9.97 16.82 9.09
C SER A 330 8.84 17.05 8.08
N LEU A 331 9.02 16.59 6.85
CA LEU A 331 7.99 16.70 5.81
C LEU A 331 7.03 15.53 5.98
N ALA A 332 5.83 15.81 6.41
CA ALA A 332 4.72 14.91 6.22
C ALA A 332 4.22 15.08 4.78
N GLY A 333 4.05 13.99 4.05
CA GLY A 333 3.42 14.04 2.73
C GLY A 333 1.98 14.54 2.83
N THR A 334 1.43 14.85 1.70
CA THR A 334 0.04 15.28 1.55
C THR A 334 -0.77 14.22 0.83
N VAL A 335 -2.09 14.36 0.80
CA VAL A 335 -2.96 13.51 -0.01
C VAL A 335 -2.52 13.51 -1.50
N LEU A 336 -2.05 14.65 -2.00
CA LEU A 336 -1.50 14.74 -3.37
C LEU A 336 -0.30 13.82 -3.56
N ASP A 337 0.62 13.78 -2.59
CA ASP A 337 1.83 12.95 -2.66
C ASP A 337 1.49 11.46 -2.58
N GLU A 338 0.55 11.12 -1.71
CA GLU A 338 0.04 9.77 -1.54
C GLU A 338 -0.59 9.20 -2.82
N VAL A 339 -1.55 9.93 -3.41
CA VAL A 339 -2.26 9.44 -4.60
C VAL A 339 -1.34 9.33 -5.81
N ARG A 340 -0.35 10.22 -5.91
CA ARG A 340 0.73 10.12 -6.91
C ARG A 340 1.57 8.87 -6.70
N ALA A 341 1.93 8.55 -5.46
CA ALA A 341 2.69 7.36 -5.10
C ALA A 341 1.93 6.07 -5.43
N ILE A 342 0.64 6.01 -5.16
CA ILE A 342 -0.22 4.85 -5.46
C ILE A 342 -0.27 4.58 -6.97
N LYS A 343 -0.57 5.61 -7.76
CA LYS A 343 -0.61 5.47 -9.23
C LYS A 343 0.77 5.11 -9.80
N TYR A 344 1.82 5.79 -9.35
CA TYR A 344 3.20 5.50 -9.74
C TYR A 344 3.56 4.04 -9.51
N ALA A 345 3.20 3.48 -8.35
CA ALA A 345 3.45 2.09 -8.03
C ALA A 345 2.80 1.12 -9.03
N ALA A 346 1.52 1.35 -9.36
CA ALA A 346 0.79 0.53 -10.35
C ALA A 346 1.43 0.60 -11.74
N ASP A 347 1.77 1.82 -12.20
CA ASP A 347 2.32 2.06 -13.55
C ASP A 347 3.73 1.49 -13.72
N ASN A 348 4.49 1.37 -12.63
CA ASN A 348 5.83 0.80 -12.62
C ASN A 348 5.87 -0.69 -12.20
N GLY A 349 4.72 -1.36 -12.25
CA GLY A 349 4.62 -2.82 -12.17
C GLY A 349 4.52 -3.41 -10.78
N ALA A 350 4.32 -2.61 -9.73
CA ALA A 350 4.01 -3.14 -8.43
C ALA A 350 2.64 -3.83 -8.43
N VAL A 351 2.57 -5.01 -7.82
CA VAL A 351 1.35 -5.81 -7.71
C VAL A 351 0.88 -5.97 -6.27
N VAL A 352 1.71 -5.58 -5.32
CA VAL A 352 1.38 -5.48 -3.89
C VAL A 352 1.70 -4.07 -3.43
N LEU A 353 0.71 -3.40 -2.81
CA LEU A 353 0.87 -2.10 -2.19
C LEU A 353 0.88 -2.28 -0.67
N GLN A 354 2.01 -1.96 -0.05
CA GLN A 354 2.23 -2.05 1.38
C GLN A 354 2.00 -0.70 2.04
N CYS A 355 1.01 -0.61 2.94
CA CYS A 355 0.58 0.62 3.59
C CYS A 355 0.52 0.45 5.11
N SER A 356 1.60 0.82 5.79
CA SER A 356 1.66 0.81 7.27
C SER A 356 1.25 2.16 7.87
N TRP A 357 0.14 2.73 7.40
CA TRP A 357 -0.44 3.99 7.81
C TRP A 357 -1.98 3.96 7.66
N GLY A 358 -2.67 4.97 8.15
CA GLY A 358 -4.13 5.09 8.04
C GLY A 358 -4.68 6.24 8.88
N TYR A 359 -5.99 6.45 8.80
CA TYR A 359 -6.70 7.41 9.64
C TYR A 359 -6.97 6.83 11.02
N ILE A 360 -6.94 7.67 12.05
CA ILE A 360 -7.12 7.22 13.45
C ILE A 360 -8.54 6.69 13.63
N SER A 361 -8.68 5.46 14.13
CA SER A 361 -9.97 4.85 14.52
C SER A 361 -10.59 5.44 15.78
N GLY A 362 -9.92 6.37 16.42
CA GLY A 362 -10.33 6.98 17.69
C GLY A 362 -9.52 6.42 18.87
N ALA A 363 -9.42 7.22 19.95
CA ALA A 363 -8.76 6.77 21.16
C ALA A 363 -9.53 5.59 21.78
N ALA A 364 -8.81 4.59 22.26
CA ALA A 364 -9.38 3.45 22.98
C ALA A 364 -9.87 3.85 24.37
N ASN A 365 -10.75 4.81 24.41
CA ASN A 365 -11.51 5.13 25.61
C ASN A 365 -12.90 4.51 25.44
N PRO A 366 -13.32 3.53 26.26
CA PRO A 366 -14.65 2.96 26.16
C PRO A 366 -15.78 3.98 26.34
N TYR A 367 -15.46 5.20 26.76
CA TYR A 367 -16.40 6.28 26.98
C TYR A 367 -16.38 7.36 25.88
N ASP A 368 -15.38 7.36 24.99
CA ASP A 368 -15.17 8.44 24.02
C ASP A 368 -14.47 7.94 22.75
N TRP A 369 -14.99 6.87 22.16
CA TRP A 369 -14.50 6.37 20.89
C TRP A 369 -15.17 7.15 19.74
N THR A 370 -14.41 8.03 19.13
CA THR A 370 -14.85 8.82 17.97
C THR A 370 -13.90 8.54 16.79
N PRO A 371 -14.22 7.56 15.93
CA PRO A 371 -13.43 7.33 14.73
C PRO A 371 -13.53 8.50 13.77
N GLN A 372 -12.46 8.76 13.01
CA GLN A 372 -12.50 9.80 11.98
C GLN A 372 -13.51 9.44 10.88
N PHE A 373 -13.60 8.16 10.54
CA PHE A 373 -14.62 7.60 9.64
C PHE A 373 -15.24 6.36 10.26
N SER A 374 -16.57 6.24 10.15
CA SER A 374 -17.34 5.13 10.72
C SER A 374 -17.93 4.20 9.66
N THR A 375 -17.99 4.62 8.40
CA THR A 375 -18.57 3.86 7.29
C THR A 375 -17.77 4.07 6.01
N ASP A 376 -17.88 3.09 5.09
CA ASP A 376 -17.28 3.14 3.76
C ASP A 376 -17.70 4.39 2.99
N ASP A 377 -19.00 4.69 3.00
CA ASP A 377 -19.56 5.87 2.31
C ASP A 377 -19.00 7.18 2.88
N GLN A 378 -18.85 7.27 4.21
CA GLN A 378 -18.29 8.45 4.85
C GLN A 378 -16.84 8.68 4.42
N TRP A 379 -16.02 7.63 4.43
CA TRP A 379 -14.62 7.71 3.98
C TRP A 379 -14.54 8.03 2.49
N LYS A 380 -15.21 7.27 1.63
CA LYS A 380 -15.20 7.45 0.17
C LYS A 380 -15.65 8.84 -0.26
N ASN A 381 -16.78 9.31 0.30
CA ASN A 381 -17.33 10.62 -0.07
C ASN A 381 -16.46 11.79 0.43
N SER A 382 -15.66 11.57 1.46
CA SER A 382 -14.73 12.59 1.98
C SER A 382 -13.37 12.58 1.28
N ASN A 383 -12.99 11.48 0.62
CA ASN A 383 -11.66 11.25 0.03
C ASN A 383 -11.79 10.60 -1.36
N VAL A 384 -12.51 11.26 -2.27
CA VAL A 384 -12.83 10.68 -3.60
C VAL A 384 -11.55 10.48 -4.43
N LEU A 385 -10.59 11.41 -4.35
CA LEU A 385 -9.32 11.28 -5.07
C LEU A 385 -8.47 10.12 -4.54
N GLU A 386 -8.34 10.00 -3.21
CA GLU A 386 -7.64 8.88 -2.55
C GLU A 386 -8.28 7.55 -2.96
N PHE A 387 -9.61 7.45 -2.83
CA PHE A 387 -10.34 6.27 -3.26
C PHE A 387 -10.09 5.92 -4.73
N ASN A 388 -10.15 6.91 -5.64
CA ASN A 388 -9.93 6.68 -7.06
C ASN A 388 -8.50 6.18 -7.37
N ALA A 389 -7.49 6.66 -6.63
CA ALA A 389 -6.12 6.19 -6.79
C ALA A 389 -5.93 4.75 -6.29
N LEU A 390 -6.52 4.41 -5.14
CA LEU A 390 -6.51 3.04 -4.60
C LEU A 390 -7.28 2.07 -5.51
N ASP A 391 -8.45 2.48 -6.00
CA ASP A 391 -9.25 1.72 -6.95
C ASP A 391 -8.49 1.49 -8.28
N TYR A 392 -7.76 2.51 -8.74
CA TYR A 392 -6.86 2.37 -9.89
C TYR A 392 -5.81 1.27 -9.66
N PHE A 393 -5.18 1.21 -8.49
CA PHE A 393 -4.21 0.17 -8.17
C PHE A 393 -4.86 -1.22 -8.17
N VAL A 394 -6.01 -1.37 -7.51
CA VAL A 394 -6.74 -2.66 -7.46
C VAL A 394 -7.06 -3.20 -8.85
N HIS A 395 -7.46 -2.34 -9.79
CA HIS A 395 -7.97 -2.76 -11.09
C HIS A 395 -6.95 -2.68 -12.24
N ASN A 396 -5.86 -1.90 -12.09
CA ASN A 396 -4.95 -1.61 -13.20
C ASN A 396 -3.49 -2.01 -12.95
N ALA A 397 -3.13 -2.43 -11.72
CA ALA A 397 -1.87 -3.10 -11.47
C ALA A 397 -1.88 -4.51 -12.06
N GLY A 398 -0.70 -5.09 -12.24
CA GLY A 398 -0.58 -6.40 -12.89
C GLY A 398 -1.02 -6.40 -14.37
N SER A 399 -1.46 -7.56 -14.85
CA SER A 399 -1.89 -7.72 -16.24
C SER A 399 -2.85 -8.91 -16.39
N PRO A 400 -3.91 -8.80 -17.20
CA PRO A 400 -4.75 -9.94 -17.57
C PRO A 400 -4.01 -11.12 -18.22
N ASP A 401 -2.87 -10.82 -18.85
CA ASP A 401 -2.00 -11.83 -19.50
C ASP A 401 -0.80 -12.22 -18.61
N GLY A 402 -0.70 -11.63 -17.41
CA GLY A 402 0.38 -11.88 -16.42
C GLY A 402 0.02 -12.94 -15.39
N VAL A 403 0.85 -13.06 -14.36
CA VAL A 403 0.61 -13.96 -13.22
C VAL A 403 -0.57 -13.49 -12.38
N ILE A 404 -0.75 -12.18 -12.26
CA ILE A 404 -1.84 -11.56 -11.52
C ILE A 404 -2.51 -10.47 -12.34
N ASP A 405 -3.84 -10.48 -12.37
CA ASP A 405 -4.71 -9.45 -12.94
C ASP A 405 -5.31 -8.62 -11.80
N GLY A 406 -4.94 -7.35 -11.74
CA GLY A 406 -5.21 -6.44 -10.63
C GLY A 406 -4.09 -6.41 -9.58
N GLY A 407 -4.23 -5.54 -8.56
CA GLY A 407 -3.29 -5.39 -7.46
C GLY A 407 -3.90 -5.70 -6.10
N ILE A 408 -3.07 -6.07 -5.13
CA ILE A 408 -3.49 -6.32 -3.75
C ILE A 408 -2.92 -5.23 -2.84
N ILE A 409 -3.81 -4.53 -2.13
CA ILE A 409 -3.46 -3.49 -1.18
C ILE A 409 -3.59 -4.05 0.24
N VAL A 410 -2.52 -3.92 1.02
CA VAL A 410 -2.46 -4.38 2.41
C VAL A 410 -2.23 -3.19 3.32
N PHE A 411 -3.13 -2.99 4.28
CA PHE A 411 -3.09 -1.91 5.25
C PHE A 411 -2.92 -2.41 6.68
N ALA A 412 -2.19 -1.65 7.49
CA ALA A 412 -2.21 -1.80 8.93
C ALA A 412 -3.58 -1.42 9.50
N GLY A 413 -4.12 -2.24 10.40
CA GLY A 413 -5.47 -2.06 10.96
C GLY A 413 -5.61 -0.94 11.98
N GLY A 414 -4.48 -0.44 12.53
CA GLY A 414 -4.43 0.62 13.54
C GLY A 414 -4.03 0.13 14.94
N ASN A 415 -3.57 1.05 15.79
CA ASN A 415 -2.92 0.77 17.08
C ASN A 415 -3.63 1.42 18.29
N GLU A 416 -4.92 1.70 18.17
CA GLU A 416 -5.70 2.41 19.19
C GLU A 416 -6.46 1.46 20.13
N SER A 417 -6.29 0.14 20.03
CA SER A 417 -7.12 -0.88 20.71
C SER A 417 -8.62 -0.69 20.43
N ALA A 418 -8.96 -0.14 19.25
CA ALA A 418 -10.32 0.21 18.86
C ALA A 418 -11.09 -1.00 18.31
N PRO A 419 -12.43 -1.05 18.48
CA PRO A 419 -13.25 -2.17 18.01
C PRO A 419 -13.58 -2.12 16.51
N ALA A 420 -12.80 -1.38 15.74
CA ALA A 420 -12.84 -1.32 14.28
C ALA A 420 -11.45 -1.04 13.72
N ALA A 421 -11.15 -1.55 12.53
CA ALA A 421 -9.98 -1.14 11.78
C ALA A 421 -10.08 0.32 11.34
N SER A 422 -8.95 0.98 11.14
CA SER A 422 -8.89 2.33 10.59
C SER A 422 -9.18 2.31 9.08
N TYR A 423 -9.64 3.45 8.52
CA TYR A 423 -9.66 3.65 7.08
C TYR A 423 -8.27 4.13 6.60
N PRO A 424 -7.88 3.78 5.38
CA PRO A 424 -8.56 2.98 4.34
C PRO A 424 -8.66 1.48 4.63
N ALA A 425 -7.90 0.93 5.61
CA ALA A 425 -7.81 -0.50 5.91
C ALA A 425 -9.18 -1.20 6.01
N ALA A 426 -10.15 -0.54 6.63
CA ALA A 426 -11.49 -1.10 6.86
C ALA A 426 -12.32 -1.32 5.58
N TYR A 427 -11.90 -0.75 4.43
CA TYR A 427 -12.64 -0.87 3.18
C TYR A 427 -12.52 -2.30 2.61
N PRO A 428 -13.64 -2.94 2.16
CA PRO A 428 -13.66 -4.37 1.85
C PRO A 428 -12.75 -4.85 0.72
N ASP A 429 -12.34 -3.95 -0.19
CA ASP A 429 -11.45 -4.32 -1.30
C ASP A 429 -10.00 -4.47 -0.86
N PHE A 430 -9.64 -3.98 0.34
CA PHE A 430 -8.29 -4.03 0.88
C PHE A 430 -8.13 -5.14 1.93
N VAL A 431 -6.88 -5.50 2.21
CA VAL A 431 -6.53 -6.43 3.29
C VAL A 431 -6.16 -5.63 4.52
N SER A 432 -6.94 -5.76 5.58
CA SER A 432 -6.73 -5.08 6.87
C SER A 432 -6.11 -6.02 7.89
N VAL A 433 -4.94 -5.66 8.42
CA VAL A 433 -4.13 -6.54 9.25
C VAL A 433 -4.13 -6.11 10.72
N ALA A 434 -4.62 -6.97 11.61
CA ALA A 434 -4.47 -6.86 13.05
C ALA A 434 -3.15 -7.50 13.53
N ALA A 435 -2.65 -7.06 14.69
CA ALA A 435 -1.39 -7.53 15.26
C ALA A 435 -1.59 -8.64 16.30
N THR A 436 -0.74 -9.68 16.24
CA THR A 436 -0.64 -10.74 17.25
C THR A 436 0.71 -10.73 17.95
N ALA A 437 0.70 -11.21 19.21
CA ALA A 437 1.87 -11.44 20.05
C ALA A 437 2.46 -12.85 19.80
N PRO A 438 3.69 -13.14 20.31
CA PRO A 438 4.35 -14.46 20.21
C PRO A 438 3.62 -15.65 20.84
N ASP A 439 2.44 -15.44 21.42
CA ASP A 439 1.59 -16.46 22.05
C ASP A 439 0.22 -16.62 21.36
N TYR A 440 0.07 -16.13 20.13
CA TYR A 440 -1.17 -16.04 19.36
C TYR A 440 -2.22 -15.06 19.91
N THR A 441 -2.01 -14.45 21.08
CA THR A 441 -2.99 -13.48 21.59
C THR A 441 -2.95 -12.20 20.79
N PRO A 442 -4.06 -11.43 20.70
CA PRO A 442 -4.01 -10.08 20.16
C PRO A 442 -2.98 -9.23 20.90
N ALA A 443 -2.21 -8.44 20.17
CA ALA A 443 -1.34 -7.42 20.77
C ALA A 443 -2.20 -6.38 21.51
N VAL A 444 -1.70 -5.85 22.63
CA VAL A 444 -2.50 -5.00 23.53
C VAL A 444 -2.96 -3.69 22.89
N TYR A 445 -2.29 -3.25 21.86
CA TYR A 445 -2.61 -2.01 21.12
C TYR A 445 -3.49 -2.26 19.88
N THR A 446 -3.63 -3.50 19.40
CA THR A 446 -4.21 -3.75 18.07
C THR A 446 -5.67 -3.35 17.99
N ASN A 447 -6.06 -2.72 16.88
CA ASN A 447 -7.46 -2.61 16.49
C ASN A 447 -8.01 -3.97 16.08
N TYR A 448 -9.32 -4.16 16.22
CA TYR A 448 -10.00 -5.43 16.00
C TYR A 448 -11.47 -5.22 15.60
N GLY A 449 -12.12 -6.22 15.07
CA GLY A 449 -13.58 -6.17 14.81
C GLY A 449 -13.92 -5.69 13.42
N THR A 450 -14.80 -4.69 13.30
CA THR A 450 -15.30 -4.25 11.99
C THR A 450 -14.16 -3.81 11.08
N GLY A 451 -14.14 -4.33 9.84
CA GLY A 451 -13.12 -4.00 8.84
C GLY A 451 -11.80 -4.76 9.00
N THR A 452 -11.56 -5.49 10.10
CA THR A 452 -10.38 -6.35 10.24
C THR A 452 -10.56 -7.64 9.46
N THR A 453 -9.64 -7.96 8.52
CA THR A 453 -9.79 -9.12 7.62
C THR A 453 -8.88 -10.29 7.97
N ILE A 454 -7.67 -10.02 8.46
CA ILE A 454 -6.67 -11.03 8.83
C ILE A 454 -5.78 -10.51 9.96
N SER A 455 -5.03 -11.38 10.61
CA SER A 455 -4.02 -11.01 11.60
C SER A 455 -2.64 -11.57 11.25
N ALA A 456 -1.59 -10.95 11.80
CA ALA A 456 -0.20 -11.38 11.63
C ALA A 456 0.66 -10.95 12.83
N PRO A 457 1.87 -11.50 13.00
CA PRO A 457 2.80 -11.07 14.04
C PRO A 457 3.11 -9.57 13.96
N GLY A 458 2.71 -8.82 14.97
CA GLY A 458 3.01 -7.39 15.11
C GLY A 458 3.90 -7.07 16.30
N GLY A 459 4.08 -8.07 17.18
CA GLY A 459 4.80 -7.90 18.44
C GLY A 459 3.93 -7.30 19.55
N ASP A 460 4.42 -7.32 20.78
CA ASP A 460 3.74 -6.77 21.96
C ASP A 460 4.77 -6.49 23.07
N GLN A 461 5.41 -5.31 23.04
CA GLN A 461 6.43 -4.94 24.01
C GLN A 461 5.85 -4.90 25.43
N ASP A 462 4.69 -4.27 25.60
CA ASP A 462 4.04 -4.06 26.90
C ASP A 462 3.70 -5.40 27.58
N TYR A 463 3.32 -6.42 26.83
CA TYR A 463 3.01 -7.74 27.37
C TYR A 463 4.25 -8.52 27.82
N TYR A 464 5.38 -8.33 27.12
CA TYR A 464 6.66 -8.96 27.42
C TYR A 464 7.57 -8.11 28.33
N TYR A 465 7.12 -6.90 28.68
CA TYR A 465 7.82 -6.05 29.63
C TYR A 465 7.75 -6.65 31.04
N GLU A 466 8.91 -6.70 31.73
CA GLU A 466 8.99 -7.07 33.13
C GLU A 466 9.36 -5.84 33.99
N TYR A 467 8.56 -5.62 35.05
CA TYR A 467 8.73 -4.45 35.91
C TYR A 467 10.11 -4.47 36.58
N GLY A 468 10.88 -3.40 36.38
CA GLY A 468 12.22 -3.20 36.96
C GLY A 468 13.40 -3.42 36.02
N GLU A 469 13.18 -3.89 34.78
CA GLU A 469 14.27 -4.26 33.87
C GLU A 469 14.72 -3.15 32.88
N GLY A 470 14.12 -1.97 32.90
CA GLY A 470 14.55 -0.84 32.08
C GLY A 470 13.77 -0.70 30.75
N HIS A 471 14.12 0.34 29.97
CA HIS A 471 13.31 0.81 28.82
C HIS A 471 13.24 -0.17 27.63
N ASN A 472 14.15 -1.12 27.54
CA ASN A 472 14.20 -2.11 26.43
C ASN A 472 13.65 -3.48 26.84
N ALA A 473 13.17 -3.63 28.09
CA ALA A 473 12.50 -4.83 28.53
C ALA A 473 11.27 -5.09 27.65
N GLY A 474 11.07 -6.34 27.28
CA GLY A 474 10.00 -6.73 26.35
C GLY A 474 10.35 -6.62 24.85
N ALA A 475 11.54 -6.15 24.49
CA ALA A 475 11.96 -6.08 23.08
C ALA A 475 11.86 -7.42 22.35
N MET A 476 12.10 -8.53 23.02
CA MET A 476 11.96 -9.87 22.47
C MET A 476 10.55 -10.21 21.99
N GLY A 477 9.53 -9.57 22.54
CA GLY A 477 8.14 -9.71 22.11
C GLY A 477 7.82 -8.91 20.83
N CYS A 478 8.75 -8.05 20.37
CA CYS A 478 8.60 -7.24 19.17
C CYS A 478 9.11 -7.96 17.92
N VAL A 479 8.93 -7.36 16.76
CA VAL A 479 9.40 -7.84 15.46
C VAL A 479 10.81 -7.32 15.19
N LEU A 480 11.76 -8.22 14.93
CA LEU A 480 13.13 -7.89 14.54
C LEU A 480 13.23 -7.69 13.02
N SER A 481 13.76 -6.55 12.59
CA SER A 481 13.96 -6.25 11.17
C SER A 481 15.14 -5.30 10.95
N THR A 482 15.34 -4.87 9.71
CA THR A 482 16.37 -3.89 9.31
C THR A 482 16.02 -2.48 9.80
N LEU A 483 17.04 -1.71 10.13
CA LEU A 483 16.93 -0.29 10.49
C LEU A 483 18.05 0.51 9.83
N PRO A 484 17.84 1.77 9.46
CA PRO A 484 18.93 2.58 8.94
C PRO A 484 20.00 2.85 10.00
N TYR A 485 21.25 2.97 9.57
CA TYR A 485 22.36 3.32 10.46
C TYR A 485 22.19 4.68 11.17
N THR A 486 21.41 5.56 10.60
CA THR A 486 21.03 6.84 11.20
C THR A 486 20.23 6.67 12.50
N VAL A 487 19.53 5.54 12.66
CA VAL A 487 18.76 5.19 13.85
C VAL A 487 19.59 4.35 14.84
N THR A 488 20.37 3.39 14.33
CA THR A 488 21.10 2.43 15.18
C THR A 488 22.53 2.85 15.52
N GLY A 489 23.11 3.82 14.78
CA GLY A 489 24.53 4.15 14.83
C GLY A 489 25.38 3.15 14.02
N GLU A 490 26.60 3.58 13.61
CA GLU A 490 27.49 2.79 12.77
C GLU A 490 28.49 1.92 13.54
N ASP A 491 28.70 2.17 14.82
CA ASP A 491 29.83 1.64 15.61
C ASP A 491 29.61 0.24 16.19
N SER A 492 28.49 -0.42 15.86
CA SER A 492 28.17 -1.76 16.37
C SER A 492 28.11 -2.79 15.25
N PRO A 493 28.65 -4.01 15.43
CA PRO A 493 28.44 -5.11 14.49
C PRO A 493 26.99 -5.56 14.38
N LEU A 494 26.11 -5.03 15.24
CA LEU A 494 24.66 -5.22 15.25
C LEU A 494 23.92 -4.00 14.69
N ALA A 495 24.66 -2.97 14.25
CA ALA A 495 24.08 -1.80 13.61
C ALA A 495 23.30 -2.19 12.35
N GLY A 496 22.23 -1.46 12.07
CA GLY A 496 21.34 -1.74 10.95
C GLY A 496 20.17 -2.67 11.27
N TYR A 497 20.02 -3.11 12.53
CA TYR A 497 18.92 -4.01 12.96
C TYR A 497 18.31 -3.57 14.27
N GLY A 498 17.02 -3.90 14.44
CA GLY A 498 16.33 -3.62 15.69
C GLY A 498 14.87 -4.07 15.69
N TYR A 499 14.24 -3.83 16.81
CA TYR A 499 12.88 -4.26 17.10
C TYR A 499 11.90 -3.10 16.99
N MET A 500 10.73 -3.38 16.45
CA MET A 500 9.56 -2.49 16.49
C MET A 500 8.30 -3.34 16.71
N GLU A 501 7.23 -2.70 17.15
CA GLU A 501 5.91 -3.30 17.29
C GLU A 501 4.84 -2.43 16.60
N GLY A 502 3.73 -3.03 16.26
CA GLY A 502 2.59 -2.34 15.66
C GLY A 502 1.86 -3.19 14.63
N THR A 503 0.64 -2.80 14.31
CA THR A 503 -0.02 -3.31 13.10
C THR A 503 0.79 -2.96 11.85
N SER A 504 1.63 -1.93 11.94
CA SER A 504 2.65 -1.56 10.94
C SER A 504 3.69 -2.65 10.70
N MET A 505 4.00 -3.52 11.66
CA MET A 505 4.89 -4.67 11.52
C MET A 505 4.12 -5.93 11.15
N ALA A 506 2.85 -6.05 11.55
CA ALA A 506 1.96 -7.13 11.11
C ALA A 506 1.63 -7.04 9.60
N CYS A 507 1.37 -5.84 9.10
CA CYS A 507 1.03 -5.56 7.71
C CYS A 507 2.07 -6.11 6.71
N PRO A 508 3.40 -5.83 6.83
CA PRO A 508 4.39 -6.33 5.90
C PRO A 508 4.55 -7.86 5.92
N HIS A 509 4.20 -8.55 7.00
CA HIS A 509 4.15 -10.02 6.98
C HIS A 509 3.10 -10.51 5.96
N VAL A 510 1.93 -9.90 5.96
CA VAL A 510 0.86 -10.26 5.02
C VAL A 510 1.23 -9.87 3.59
N SER A 511 1.76 -8.66 3.37
CA SER A 511 2.25 -8.20 2.06
C SER A 511 3.32 -9.15 1.50
N ALA A 512 4.22 -9.60 2.36
CA ALA A 512 5.29 -10.51 1.98
C ALA A 512 4.77 -11.93 1.65
N VAL A 513 3.79 -12.44 2.41
CA VAL A 513 3.15 -13.73 2.11
C VAL A 513 2.40 -13.66 0.79
N VAL A 514 1.69 -12.56 0.51
CA VAL A 514 1.04 -12.32 -0.80
C VAL A 514 2.08 -12.31 -1.92
N ALA A 515 3.16 -11.55 -1.75
CA ALA A 515 4.23 -11.47 -2.75
C ALA A 515 4.93 -12.82 -2.96
N LEU A 516 5.13 -13.61 -1.88
CA LEU A 516 5.65 -14.98 -1.96
C LEU A 516 4.70 -15.90 -2.72
N GLY A 517 3.38 -15.75 -2.51
CA GLY A 517 2.35 -16.50 -3.24
C GLY A 517 2.35 -16.18 -4.72
N ILE A 518 2.44 -14.89 -5.10
CA ILE A 518 2.56 -14.46 -6.49
C ILE A 518 3.86 -15.00 -7.11
N SER A 519 4.97 -14.98 -6.36
CA SER A 519 6.23 -15.59 -6.78
C SER A 519 6.10 -17.08 -7.03
N TYR A 520 5.34 -17.79 -6.19
CA TYR A 520 5.08 -19.20 -6.37
C TYR A 520 4.16 -19.49 -7.57
N ALA A 521 3.15 -18.65 -7.78
CA ALA A 521 2.32 -18.70 -8.99
C ALA A 521 3.15 -18.47 -10.26
N THR A 522 4.12 -17.54 -10.23
CA THR A 522 5.11 -17.33 -11.30
C THR A 522 5.90 -18.61 -11.58
N LYS A 523 6.46 -19.24 -10.54
CA LYS A 523 7.19 -20.50 -10.65
C LYS A 523 6.34 -21.62 -11.25
N LEU A 524 5.06 -21.68 -10.92
CA LEU A 524 4.10 -22.66 -11.42
C LEU A 524 3.50 -22.27 -12.77
N ARG A 525 3.75 -21.05 -13.26
CA ARG A 525 3.16 -20.48 -14.47
C ARG A 525 1.63 -20.48 -14.42
N LYS A 526 1.09 -20.00 -13.33
CA LYS A 526 -0.35 -19.88 -13.09
C LYS A 526 -0.78 -18.43 -13.06
N HIS A 527 -1.95 -18.19 -13.62
CA HIS A 527 -2.62 -16.89 -13.61
C HIS A 527 -3.73 -16.88 -12.57
N PHE A 528 -3.85 -15.76 -11.86
CA PHE A 528 -4.89 -15.48 -10.89
C PHE A 528 -5.41 -14.04 -11.04
N LYS A 529 -6.66 -13.81 -10.67
CA LYS A 529 -7.13 -12.48 -10.36
C LYS A 529 -6.68 -12.10 -8.95
N ALA A 530 -6.44 -10.82 -8.73
CA ALA A 530 -6.07 -10.31 -7.39
C ALA A 530 -7.11 -10.69 -6.32
N THR A 531 -8.40 -10.66 -6.67
CA THR A 531 -9.50 -11.07 -5.78
C THR A 531 -9.42 -12.54 -5.40
N GLU A 532 -9.06 -13.43 -6.30
CA GLU A 532 -8.92 -14.87 -6.03
C GLU A 532 -7.79 -15.14 -5.03
N LEU A 533 -6.64 -14.46 -5.19
CA LEU A 533 -5.54 -14.57 -4.24
C LEU A 533 -5.90 -13.96 -2.88
N LYS A 534 -6.63 -12.84 -2.85
CA LYS A 534 -7.11 -12.23 -1.61
C LYS A 534 -8.06 -13.16 -0.85
N ASP A 535 -9.02 -13.76 -1.53
CA ASP A 535 -9.97 -14.71 -0.93
C ASP A 535 -9.23 -15.95 -0.39
N MET A 536 -8.31 -16.51 -1.18
CA MET A 536 -7.49 -17.65 -0.78
C MET A 536 -6.60 -17.34 0.43
N LEU A 537 -6.03 -16.12 0.51
CA LEU A 537 -5.27 -15.66 1.68
C LEU A 537 -6.11 -15.72 2.96
N HIS A 538 -7.36 -15.27 2.88
CA HIS A 538 -8.29 -15.30 4.01
C HIS A 538 -8.74 -16.71 4.36
N GLU A 539 -9.01 -17.57 3.37
CA GLU A 539 -9.46 -18.95 3.58
C GLU A 539 -8.39 -19.86 4.17
N THR A 540 -7.11 -19.56 3.91
CA THR A 540 -5.96 -20.33 4.41
C THR A 540 -5.40 -19.83 5.73
N ALA A 541 -5.95 -18.75 6.29
CA ALA A 541 -5.53 -18.21 7.57
C ALA A 541 -5.75 -19.22 8.72
N ARG A 542 -4.81 -19.26 9.65
CA ARG A 542 -4.85 -20.18 10.79
C ARG A 542 -5.76 -19.64 11.89
N PRO A 543 -6.78 -20.40 12.37
CA PRO A 543 -7.56 -20.00 13.54
C PRO A 543 -6.68 -19.92 14.80
N ILE A 544 -6.73 -18.78 15.51
CA ILE A 544 -5.86 -18.51 16.67
C ILE A 544 -6.58 -18.60 18.01
N GLU A 545 -7.90 -18.45 18.04
CA GLU A 545 -8.67 -18.39 19.28
C GLU A 545 -8.60 -19.66 20.13
N GLN A 546 -8.29 -20.80 19.52
CA GLN A 546 -8.12 -22.08 20.23
C GLN A 546 -6.92 -22.08 21.19
N PHE A 547 -5.99 -21.12 21.04
CA PHE A 547 -4.82 -20.97 21.89
C PHE A 547 -5.04 -20.00 23.04
N TRP A 548 -6.20 -19.31 23.10
CA TRP A 548 -6.46 -18.29 24.08
C TRP A 548 -7.08 -18.84 25.38
N ASP A 549 -6.61 -18.32 26.51
CA ASP A 549 -7.25 -18.57 27.80
C ASP A 549 -8.35 -17.55 28.08
N PHE A 550 -9.59 -17.95 27.86
CA PHE A 550 -10.77 -17.13 28.16
C PHE A 550 -11.18 -17.11 29.62
N SER A 551 -10.50 -17.90 30.48
CA SER A 551 -10.82 -17.98 31.91
C SER A 551 -10.17 -16.89 32.75
N SER A 552 -9.12 -16.26 32.24
CA SER A 552 -8.35 -15.19 32.88
C SER A 552 -8.28 -13.94 32.00
N LEU A 553 -7.85 -12.83 32.60
CA LEU A 553 -7.51 -11.61 31.88
C LEU A 553 -6.02 -11.64 31.51
N LYS A 554 -5.67 -11.26 30.29
CA LYS A 554 -4.28 -11.04 29.87
C LYS A 554 -3.75 -9.85 30.68
N GLN A 555 -2.73 -10.06 31.48
CA GLN A 555 -2.07 -9.01 32.27
C GLN A 555 -0.83 -8.50 31.53
N TYR A 556 -0.64 -7.20 31.48
CA TYR A 556 0.52 -6.56 30.85
C TYR A 556 0.87 -5.26 31.58
N TYR A 557 2.09 -4.75 31.34
CA TYR A 557 2.51 -3.46 31.85
C TYR A 557 2.47 -2.42 30.73
N LYS A 558 1.56 -1.45 30.86
CA LYS A 558 1.52 -0.31 29.95
C LYS A 558 2.52 0.72 30.38
N PHE A 559 3.50 1.01 29.54
CA PHE A 559 4.49 2.06 29.80
C PHE A 559 3.90 3.43 29.44
N VAL A 560 3.90 4.35 30.40
CA VAL A 560 3.48 5.74 30.20
C VAL A 560 4.71 6.62 30.10
N THR A 561 5.08 6.97 28.87
CA THR A 561 6.32 7.71 28.54
C THR A 561 6.47 9.03 29.28
N ASP A 562 5.38 9.77 29.47
CA ASP A 562 5.39 11.08 30.15
C ASP A 562 5.65 11.00 31.65
N LEU A 563 5.38 9.85 32.26
CA LEU A 563 5.58 9.61 33.68
C LEU A 563 6.84 8.78 33.97
N GLY A 564 7.41 8.12 32.96
CA GLY A 564 8.54 7.20 33.13
C GLY A 564 8.18 5.97 33.98
N GLU A 565 6.90 5.64 34.11
CA GLU A 565 6.37 4.56 34.93
C GLU A 565 5.59 3.56 34.11
N ALA A 566 5.67 2.27 34.48
CA ALA A 566 4.84 1.22 33.94
C ALA A 566 3.69 0.89 34.87
N HIS A 567 2.47 0.82 34.34
CA HIS A 567 1.26 0.49 35.09
C HIS A 567 0.71 -0.86 34.70
N LEU A 568 0.40 -1.71 35.70
CA LEU A 568 -0.25 -2.98 35.46
C LEU A 568 -1.66 -2.74 34.87
N SER A 569 -1.89 -3.31 33.71
CA SER A 569 -3.13 -3.23 32.94
C SER A 569 -3.65 -4.63 32.61
N THR A 570 -4.89 -4.70 32.18
CA THR A 570 -5.53 -5.97 31.82
C THR A 570 -6.31 -5.86 30.52
N MET A 571 -6.29 -6.94 29.75
CA MET A 571 -7.04 -7.10 28.50
C MET A 571 -7.95 -8.33 28.60
N ASP A 572 -9.19 -8.17 28.21
CA ASP A 572 -10.16 -9.26 28.18
C ASP A 572 -10.24 -9.85 26.77
N LEU A 573 -9.65 -11.03 26.57
CA LEU A 573 -9.62 -11.71 25.27
C LEU A 573 -11.01 -12.04 24.72
N ARG A 574 -12.05 -12.09 25.57
CA ARG A 574 -13.43 -12.31 25.15
C ARG A 574 -13.95 -11.19 24.24
N ASN A 575 -13.42 -9.97 24.38
CA ASN A 575 -13.76 -8.84 23.54
C ASN A 575 -13.26 -8.99 22.10
N TYR A 576 -12.21 -9.78 21.89
CA TYR A 576 -11.54 -10.01 20.60
C TYR A 576 -12.06 -11.26 19.88
N LYS A 577 -12.86 -12.10 20.55
CA LYS A 577 -13.38 -13.34 19.98
C LYS A 577 -14.20 -13.10 18.73
N GLY A 578 -13.84 -13.74 17.61
CA GLY A 578 -14.46 -13.56 16.27
C GLY A 578 -14.15 -12.22 15.64
N LYS A 579 -13.09 -11.50 16.09
CA LYS A 579 -12.81 -10.13 15.67
C LYS A 579 -11.37 -9.87 15.23
N MET A 580 -10.56 -10.92 15.10
CA MET A 580 -9.18 -10.82 14.62
C MET A 580 -9.06 -11.23 13.14
N GLY A 581 -10.10 -10.93 12.35
CA GLY A 581 -10.22 -11.38 10.97
C GLY A 581 -10.47 -12.89 10.87
N THR A 582 -10.04 -13.51 9.78
CA THR A 582 -10.18 -14.95 9.53
C THR A 582 -9.17 -15.79 10.33
N GLY A 583 -8.16 -15.16 10.92
CA GLY A 583 -7.10 -15.78 11.69
C GLY A 583 -5.73 -15.20 11.37
N GLN A 584 -4.67 -15.87 11.81
CA GLN A 584 -3.30 -15.47 11.51
C GLN A 584 -2.86 -15.99 10.14
N VAL A 585 -2.19 -15.16 9.37
CA VAL A 585 -1.65 -15.52 8.06
C VAL A 585 -0.76 -16.77 8.16
N ASP A 586 -0.91 -17.70 7.20
CA ASP A 586 -0.15 -18.95 7.11
C ASP A 586 0.45 -19.09 5.72
N ALA A 587 1.75 -18.81 5.59
CA ALA A 587 2.44 -18.81 4.31
C ALA A 587 2.40 -20.19 3.62
N TYR A 588 2.63 -21.26 4.37
CA TYR A 588 2.63 -22.61 3.79
C TYR A 588 1.24 -23.04 3.29
N ALA A 589 0.19 -22.76 4.07
CA ALA A 589 -1.18 -23.08 3.68
C ALA A 589 -1.59 -22.28 2.42
N PHE A 590 -1.22 -21.01 2.35
CA PHE A 590 -1.49 -20.14 1.20
C PHE A 590 -0.79 -20.66 -0.07
N LEU A 591 0.51 -20.97 -0.02
CA LEU A 591 1.24 -21.51 -1.17
C LEU A 591 0.67 -22.87 -1.59
N SER A 592 0.28 -23.72 -0.62
CA SER A 592 -0.34 -25.02 -0.92
C SER A 592 -1.64 -24.86 -1.69
N ALA A 593 -2.48 -23.89 -1.33
CA ALA A 593 -3.72 -23.59 -2.03
C ALA A 593 -3.46 -23.05 -3.46
N ILE A 594 -2.44 -22.21 -3.65
CA ILE A 594 -2.00 -21.75 -4.97
C ILE A 594 -1.59 -22.91 -5.86
N ALA A 595 -0.89 -23.93 -5.32
CA ALA A 595 -0.47 -25.10 -6.09
C ALA A 595 -1.65 -25.86 -6.71
N GLU A 596 -2.79 -25.90 -6.03
CA GLU A 596 -4.00 -26.63 -6.43
C GLU A 596 -4.98 -25.80 -7.26
N SER A 597 -4.72 -24.50 -7.44
CA SER A 597 -5.67 -23.52 -8.03
C SER A 597 -5.05 -22.79 -9.21
N GLY A 598 -5.77 -21.80 -9.72
CA GLY A 598 -5.34 -20.94 -10.82
C GLY A 598 -5.47 -21.58 -12.20
N THR A 599 -5.29 -20.77 -13.22
CA THR A 599 -5.29 -21.22 -14.63
C THR A 599 -3.87 -21.22 -15.16
N ASP A 600 -3.56 -22.18 -16.05
CA ASP A 600 -2.24 -22.24 -16.68
C ASP A 600 -2.03 -21.03 -17.58
N MET A 601 -0.86 -20.42 -17.51
CA MET A 601 -0.50 -19.29 -18.36
C MET A 601 -0.24 -19.75 -19.78
N THR A 602 -0.77 -19.00 -20.73
CA THR A 602 -0.54 -19.19 -22.16
C THR A 602 0.09 -17.92 -22.74
N PHE A 603 0.97 -18.07 -23.74
CA PHE A 603 1.56 -16.89 -24.38
C PHE A 603 0.46 -16.04 -25.03
N PRO A 604 0.37 -14.71 -24.75
CA PRO A 604 -0.75 -13.90 -25.20
C PRO A 604 -0.68 -13.58 -26.69
N ASN A 605 -1.85 -13.24 -27.27
CA ASN A 605 -1.88 -12.54 -28.54
C ASN A 605 -1.31 -11.12 -28.39
N VAL A 606 -0.55 -10.68 -29.37
CA VAL A 606 0.20 -9.42 -29.29
C VAL A 606 -0.51 -8.33 -30.10
N PHE A 607 -0.77 -7.21 -29.46
CA PHE A 607 -1.28 -6.01 -30.13
C PHE A 607 -0.15 -4.98 -30.26
N VAL A 608 0.03 -4.44 -31.44
CA VAL A 608 1.07 -3.46 -31.73
C VAL A 608 0.47 -2.29 -32.50
N ALA A 609 0.75 -1.06 -32.10
CA ALA A 609 0.39 0.11 -32.87
C ALA A 609 1.16 0.14 -34.20
N LEU A 610 0.52 0.62 -35.28
CA LEU A 610 1.23 0.89 -36.52
C LEU A 610 2.38 1.88 -36.25
N ASP A 611 3.59 1.55 -36.74
CA ASP A 611 4.84 2.29 -36.48
C ASP A 611 5.25 2.33 -35.00
N GLY A 612 4.57 1.57 -34.11
CA GLY A 612 4.88 1.42 -32.70
C GLY A 612 5.57 0.11 -32.35
N GLN A 613 5.79 -0.10 -31.07
CA GLN A 613 6.35 -1.34 -30.55
C GLN A 613 5.65 -1.80 -29.25
N THR A 614 5.64 -3.11 -29.04
CA THR A 614 5.19 -3.77 -27.81
C THR A 614 6.27 -4.72 -27.34
N VAL A 615 6.57 -4.69 -26.04
CA VAL A 615 7.62 -5.53 -25.42
C VAL A 615 6.97 -6.56 -24.50
N ILE A 616 7.32 -7.83 -24.68
CA ILE A 616 6.86 -8.93 -23.82
C ILE A 616 8.07 -9.66 -23.25
N SER A 617 8.05 -9.96 -21.96
CA SER A 617 9.00 -10.85 -21.31
C SER A 617 8.53 -12.30 -21.43
N PRO A 618 9.16 -13.15 -22.24
CA PRO A 618 8.71 -14.52 -22.45
C PRO A 618 8.95 -15.44 -21.25
N SER A 619 9.86 -15.08 -20.33
CA SER A 619 10.29 -15.97 -19.25
C SER A 619 9.16 -16.45 -18.34
N ILE A 620 8.12 -15.68 -18.15
CA ILE A 620 6.98 -16.03 -17.29
C ILE A 620 6.07 -17.12 -17.90
N TYR A 621 6.17 -17.38 -19.20
CA TYR A 621 5.34 -18.36 -19.92
C TYR A 621 6.03 -19.72 -20.13
N PHE A 622 7.36 -19.82 -19.89
CA PHE A 622 8.14 -21.02 -20.15
C PHE A 622 8.76 -21.59 -18.89
N GLU A 623 8.93 -22.92 -18.86
CA GLU A 623 9.61 -23.58 -17.76
C GLU A 623 11.09 -23.12 -17.66
N ASN A 624 11.52 -22.73 -16.46
CA ASN A 624 12.84 -22.12 -16.22
C ASN A 624 13.15 -20.96 -17.19
N GLY A 625 12.13 -20.16 -17.50
CA GLY A 625 12.17 -19.20 -18.60
C GLY A 625 13.27 -18.15 -18.50
N ALA A 626 13.64 -17.71 -17.28
CA ALA A 626 14.74 -16.77 -17.08
C ALA A 626 16.11 -17.29 -17.56
N ALA A 627 16.29 -18.62 -17.59
CA ALA A 627 17.51 -19.30 -18.06
C ALA A 627 17.44 -19.72 -19.54
N GLN A 628 16.34 -19.47 -20.22
CA GLN A 628 16.12 -19.86 -21.61
C GLN A 628 16.61 -18.80 -22.60
N THR A 629 16.85 -19.22 -23.83
CA THR A 629 16.94 -18.35 -25.00
C THR A 629 15.74 -18.61 -25.91
N TYR A 630 15.30 -17.54 -26.59
CA TYR A 630 14.07 -17.57 -27.36
C TYR A 630 14.31 -17.33 -28.84
N THR A 631 13.44 -17.92 -29.67
CA THR A 631 13.36 -17.62 -31.09
C THR A 631 11.89 -17.32 -31.42
N VAL A 632 11.65 -16.31 -32.25
CA VAL A 632 10.32 -15.93 -32.70
C VAL A 632 10.25 -16.06 -34.21
N SER A 633 9.19 -16.71 -34.72
CA SER A 633 8.87 -16.78 -36.14
C SER A 633 7.59 -16.01 -36.39
N VAL A 634 7.61 -15.06 -37.30
CA VAL A 634 6.45 -14.28 -37.75
C VAL A 634 6.15 -14.69 -39.19
N GLU A 635 4.92 -15.18 -39.45
CA GLU A 635 4.53 -15.74 -40.77
C GLU A 635 4.54 -14.64 -41.85
N ASN A 636 3.96 -13.47 -41.57
CA ASN A 636 3.97 -12.34 -42.50
C ASN A 636 4.82 -11.16 -41.95
N SER A 637 6.07 -11.15 -42.30
CA SER A 637 7.02 -10.11 -41.89
C SER A 637 6.72 -8.71 -42.48
N ALA A 638 5.78 -8.60 -43.42
CA ALA A 638 5.32 -7.29 -43.90
C ALA A 638 4.31 -6.62 -42.93
N VAL A 639 3.62 -7.42 -42.11
CA VAL A 639 2.65 -6.91 -41.10
C VAL A 639 3.37 -6.55 -39.81
N ALA A 640 4.22 -7.44 -39.30
CA ALA A 640 4.95 -7.23 -38.06
C ALA A 640 6.33 -7.90 -38.09
N SER A 641 7.24 -7.42 -37.26
CA SER A 641 8.52 -8.07 -36.97
C SER A 641 8.73 -8.20 -35.48
N CYS A 642 9.61 -9.13 -35.07
CA CYS A 642 10.02 -9.31 -33.69
C CYS A 642 11.54 -9.33 -33.60
N GLU A 643 12.08 -8.54 -32.67
CA GLU A 643 13.49 -8.58 -32.28
C GLU A 643 13.58 -9.25 -30.90
N VAL A 644 14.51 -10.21 -30.76
CA VAL A 644 14.76 -10.88 -29.49
C VAL A 644 16.00 -10.26 -28.85
N ASN A 645 15.84 -9.67 -27.67
CA ASN A 645 16.92 -9.04 -26.92
C ASN A 645 16.93 -9.60 -25.49
N GLY A 646 17.75 -10.62 -25.24
CA GLY A 646 17.75 -11.35 -23.98
C GLY A 646 16.37 -11.91 -23.65
N ASN A 647 15.83 -11.51 -22.51
CA ASN A 647 14.48 -11.88 -22.06
C ASN A 647 13.39 -10.85 -22.49
N LYS A 648 13.60 -10.14 -23.59
CA LYS A 648 12.63 -9.18 -24.14
C LYS A 648 12.34 -9.55 -25.61
N LEU A 649 11.06 -9.72 -25.93
CA LEU A 649 10.57 -9.84 -27.29
C LEU A 649 9.99 -8.50 -27.69
N ILE A 650 10.60 -7.82 -28.65
CA ILE A 650 10.22 -6.47 -29.11
C ILE A 650 9.49 -6.61 -30.42
N PHE A 651 8.19 -6.51 -30.39
CA PHE A 651 7.31 -6.59 -31.58
C PHE A 651 7.15 -5.19 -32.17
N LYS A 652 7.31 -5.05 -33.49
CA LYS A 652 7.14 -3.79 -34.24
C LYS A 652 6.01 -3.93 -35.24
N GLY A 653 5.06 -3.00 -35.25
CA GLY A 653 3.97 -2.92 -36.20
C GLY A 653 4.41 -2.24 -37.50
N LEU A 654 4.34 -2.93 -38.66
CA LEU A 654 4.83 -2.44 -39.95
C LEU A 654 3.70 -2.10 -40.91
N ALA A 655 2.60 -2.84 -40.88
CA ALA A 655 1.39 -2.57 -41.68
C ALA A 655 0.15 -3.07 -40.91
N GLU A 656 -0.98 -2.39 -41.09
CA GLU A 656 -2.26 -2.84 -40.51
C GLU A 656 -2.63 -4.23 -40.97
N GLY A 657 -3.04 -5.11 -40.03
CA GLY A 657 -3.45 -6.47 -40.31
C GLY A 657 -3.16 -7.44 -39.17
N GLN A 658 -3.32 -8.70 -39.46
CA GLN A 658 -3.01 -9.80 -38.52
C GLN A 658 -2.03 -10.77 -39.17
N THR A 659 -1.18 -11.35 -38.36
CA THR A 659 -0.28 -12.43 -38.76
C THR A 659 -0.12 -13.43 -37.64
N SER A 660 0.00 -14.72 -37.99
CA SER A 660 0.39 -15.76 -37.03
C SER A 660 1.86 -15.65 -36.72
N ALA A 661 2.22 -16.01 -35.50
CA ALA A 661 3.57 -16.08 -35.04
C ALA A 661 3.74 -17.24 -34.03
N SER A 662 4.97 -17.67 -33.84
CA SER A 662 5.33 -18.63 -32.81
C SER A 662 6.56 -18.18 -32.04
N VAL A 663 6.58 -18.45 -30.75
CA VAL A 663 7.75 -18.30 -29.88
C VAL A 663 8.17 -19.67 -29.40
N LYS A 664 9.50 -19.92 -29.43
CA LYS A 664 10.07 -21.18 -29.01
C LYS A 664 11.26 -20.96 -28.07
N ALA A 665 11.24 -21.63 -26.93
CA ALA A 665 12.35 -21.67 -25.98
C ALA A 665 13.40 -22.74 -26.39
N ALA A 666 14.64 -22.59 -25.89
CA ALA A 666 15.72 -23.56 -26.10
C ALA A 666 15.39 -24.97 -25.57
N SER A 667 14.52 -25.09 -24.56
CA SER A 667 13.96 -26.35 -24.05
C SER A 667 13.17 -27.14 -25.11
N GLY A 668 12.70 -26.46 -26.16
CA GLY A 668 11.82 -27.03 -27.20
C GLY A 668 10.35 -26.73 -27.01
N GLU A 669 9.94 -26.19 -25.85
CA GLU A 669 8.57 -25.70 -25.61
C GLU A 669 8.26 -24.53 -26.54
N SER A 670 7.02 -24.44 -27.03
CA SER A 670 6.61 -23.38 -27.98
C SER A 670 5.14 -23.03 -27.84
N PHE A 671 4.82 -21.76 -28.13
CA PHE A 671 3.47 -21.25 -28.21
C PHE A 671 3.21 -20.59 -29.56
N ASP A 672 2.02 -20.80 -30.09
CA ASP A 672 1.51 -20.11 -31.29
C ASP A 672 0.57 -18.98 -30.83
N PHE A 673 0.68 -17.81 -31.45
CA PHE A 673 -0.11 -16.62 -31.12
C PHE A 673 -0.37 -15.77 -32.36
N ILE A 674 -1.24 -14.77 -32.21
CA ILE A 674 -1.58 -13.83 -33.27
C ILE A 674 -1.00 -12.45 -32.93
N ILE A 675 -0.33 -11.82 -33.90
CA ILE A 675 0.05 -10.41 -33.84
C ILE A 675 -0.98 -9.62 -34.62
N THR A 676 -1.60 -8.62 -33.96
CA THR A 676 -2.55 -7.69 -34.58
C THR A 676 -1.92 -6.29 -34.58
N VAL A 677 -1.76 -5.73 -35.79
CA VAL A 677 -1.27 -4.35 -35.97
C VAL A 677 -2.44 -3.46 -36.35
N ARG A 678 -2.64 -2.36 -35.62
CA ARG A 678 -3.70 -1.37 -35.85
C ARG A 678 -3.13 0.04 -35.77
N LYS A 679 -3.78 1.00 -36.44
CA LYS A 679 -3.54 2.42 -36.12
C LYS A 679 -3.82 2.61 -34.66
N GLY A 680 -2.91 3.33 -33.97
CA GLY A 680 -3.00 3.56 -32.55
C GLY A 680 -4.38 4.01 -32.10
N ALA A 681 -4.76 3.70 -30.87
CA ALA A 681 -6.05 4.00 -30.29
C ALA A 681 -6.48 5.45 -30.54
N ASN A 682 -7.45 5.65 -31.41
CA ASN A 682 -8.15 6.91 -31.54
C ASN A 682 -9.15 7.01 -30.38
N GLY A 683 -8.73 7.23 -29.16
CA GLY A 683 -9.60 7.61 -28.05
C GLY A 683 -10.91 6.82 -27.80
N ASN A 684 -11.21 5.79 -28.59
CA ASN A 684 -12.47 5.05 -28.62
C ASN A 684 -12.38 3.64 -28.01
N GLY A 685 -11.35 3.36 -27.23
CA GLY A 685 -11.31 2.17 -26.37
C GLY A 685 -11.36 0.82 -27.08
N TRP A 686 -10.74 0.67 -28.26
CA TRP A 686 -10.59 -0.61 -28.93
C TRP A 686 -9.10 -0.91 -29.18
N LEU A 687 -8.50 -1.48 -28.18
CA LEU A 687 -7.36 -2.38 -28.30
C LEU A 687 -7.59 -3.54 -27.36
#